data_b73d7ffdada77bd0aa5887bfeaa7bd40
#
_entry.id   b73d7ffdada77bd0aa5887bfeaa7bd40
#
_cell.length_a   1.000
_cell.length_b   1.000
_cell.length_c   1.000
_cell.angle_alpha   90.00
_cell.angle_beta   90.00
_cell.angle_gamma   90.00
#
_symmetry.space_group_name_H-M   'P 1'
#
loop_
_entity.id
_entity.type
_entity.pdbx_description
1 polymer ?
#
loop_
_entity_poly.entity_id
_entity_poly.type
_entity_poly.pdbx_seq_one_letter_code
_entity_poly.pdbx_strand_id
1 'polypeptide(L)'
;MSNRRIVVDGQPVAYHDGDSVATAILRGGEHPKYGGTLCLGGDCPNCSADVDGVPYVRTCQTPATPGLVVRRHPTTGNPSFPDVVQADITKTPLGDVVGVTRSEVDVVVIGAGSSGTAAAAEARSAGHHVLVLDARDGNEVVAIYGGPTVIVRQPTGMAHIHAHQVIVATGAAELQPVCPGNNLRGIVTARAAEQLHASGVSLPDAVAVGYLPADVPCVAVAGQIVRIEGNEHGSVTAVVTVDTDGTQTTTACSTLIVGLGFAPRDLLARMSFGLPVTVVGPAAKKFPLPPCPTAGTVCPCSRVEVEDLEGVWARGFHELELVKRASLCGTGTCQGSVCGPHLQAFVAERSGSTPELFTARPASRQITLAEAAADTYTDVFRYSPLHDEHLALGAQMDRFGGWWRPWNYGDHTVEYWAVREAVSLGDVSTLGKLVVTGPDAVEFLERLYPTTVADIKPGRSRYVLLLNERGHLIDDGMICRETETRFVLTFTSGGAANAEMWLRDWAEAWAMHVHILDRTMSLAAINVTGPLAGELLQRVGLAEPPKFLQHRHTEVAGIACHVMRLSFTGEASFELHHAVDQSVELWRALMAAGRDLGIKPHGLQALFGLRLEKGHVIVGMDTELDSTPRRLDMDWAVKMDKPFFLGQSALARTATLPDHRRLFGFTMPGAAPIEGSPIWSAGNIVGHVASSFNSPLMGHAVMLGWLKHTPFPEQVQIDGRTASITDLPFYDSEGRRARA
;
A
#
# COMPACT_ATOMS: atom_id res chain seq x y z
N MET A 1 -33.23 28.81 -19.61
CA MET A 1 -31.86 29.15 -19.21
C MET A 1 -31.26 27.90 -18.56
N SER A 2 -30.33 27.24 -19.20
CA SER A 2 -29.77 25.96 -18.80
C SER A 2 -29.08 26.07 -17.42
N ASN A 3 -29.26 25.04 -16.62
CA ASN A 3 -28.78 24.88 -15.26
C ASN A 3 -27.23 24.74 -15.17
N ARG A 4 -26.50 25.75 -15.66
CA ARG A 4 -25.01 25.80 -15.67
C ARG A 4 -24.50 26.22 -14.33
N ARG A 5 -24.48 25.26 -13.39
CA ARG A 5 -23.99 25.49 -12.03
C ARG A 5 -23.11 24.34 -11.59
N ILE A 6 -22.03 24.67 -10.92
CA ILE A 6 -21.23 23.77 -10.09
C ILE A 6 -21.61 24.01 -8.63
N VAL A 7 -21.31 23.08 -7.75
CA VAL A 7 -21.53 23.24 -6.29
C VAL A 7 -20.17 23.44 -5.63
N VAL A 8 -19.96 24.58 -4.96
CA VAL A 8 -18.71 24.91 -4.26
C VAL A 8 -19.02 25.08 -2.78
N ASP A 9 -18.42 24.24 -1.92
CA ASP A 9 -18.68 24.19 -0.47
C ASP A 9 -20.18 24.16 -0.13
N GLY A 10 -20.95 23.40 -0.91
CA GLY A 10 -22.40 23.27 -0.75
C GLY A 10 -23.21 24.39 -1.38
N GLN A 11 -22.62 25.42 -1.97
CA GLN A 11 -23.31 26.55 -2.59
C GLN A 11 -23.27 26.46 -4.12
N PRO A 12 -24.40 26.77 -4.81
CA PRO A 12 -24.43 26.71 -6.27
C PRO A 12 -23.73 27.94 -6.87
N VAL A 13 -22.71 27.71 -7.71
CA VAL A 13 -21.97 28.76 -8.43
C VAL A 13 -22.24 28.65 -9.93
N ALA A 14 -22.65 29.75 -10.55
CA ALA A 14 -22.88 29.79 -12.00
C ALA A 14 -21.57 29.87 -12.78
N TYR A 15 -21.52 29.28 -13.98
CA TYR A 15 -20.37 29.34 -14.86
C TYR A 15 -20.79 29.61 -16.32
N HIS A 16 -19.85 30.11 -17.14
CA HIS A 16 -20.01 30.31 -18.57
C HIS A 16 -19.35 29.17 -19.37
N ASP A 17 -19.79 28.97 -20.61
CA ASP A 17 -19.14 28.00 -21.50
C ASP A 17 -17.65 28.34 -21.67
N GLY A 18 -16.79 27.32 -21.50
CA GLY A 18 -15.35 27.47 -21.55
C GLY A 18 -14.70 27.88 -20.24
N ASP A 19 -15.46 28.20 -19.18
CA ASP A 19 -14.89 28.46 -17.87
C ASP A 19 -14.22 27.20 -17.32
N SER A 20 -13.07 27.36 -16.70
CA SER A 20 -12.57 26.39 -15.73
C SER A 20 -13.33 26.52 -14.40
N VAL A 21 -13.24 25.51 -13.55
CA VAL A 21 -13.80 25.57 -12.17
C VAL A 21 -13.23 26.77 -11.41
N ALA A 22 -11.92 27.07 -11.54
CA ALA A 22 -11.32 28.26 -10.92
C ALA A 22 -11.91 29.56 -11.47
N THR A 23 -12.11 29.67 -12.78
CA THR A 23 -12.68 30.85 -13.44
C THR A 23 -14.12 31.06 -12.97
N ALA A 24 -14.91 30.00 -12.86
CA ALA A 24 -16.30 30.08 -12.34
C ALA A 24 -16.35 30.57 -10.89
N ILE A 25 -15.46 30.08 -10.03
CA ILE A 25 -15.37 30.49 -8.62
C ILE A 25 -14.96 31.98 -8.53
N LEU A 26 -13.96 32.41 -9.30
CA LEU A 26 -13.49 33.79 -9.34
C LEU A 26 -14.57 34.75 -9.89
N ARG A 27 -15.37 34.32 -10.87
CA ARG A 27 -16.52 35.07 -11.37
C ARG A 27 -17.58 35.30 -10.29
N GLY A 28 -17.71 34.34 -9.35
CA GLY A 28 -18.57 34.47 -8.18
C GLY A 28 -17.98 35.35 -7.06
N GLY A 29 -16.80 35.96 -7.26
CA GLY A 29 -16.14 36.82 -6.27
C GLY A 29 -15.37 36.07 -5.18
N GLU A 30 -15.23 34.75 -5.32
CA GLU A 30 -14.55 33.92 -4.34
C GLU A 30 -13.17 33.44 -4.88
N HIS A 31 -12.27 33.05 -3.99
CA HIS A 31 -10.99 32.45 -4.36
C HIS A 31 -11.09 30.93 -4.43
N PRO A 32 -10.49 30.22 -5.42
CA PRO A 32 -10.55 28.76 -5.56
C PRO A 32 -10.01 27.96 -4.38
N LYS A 33 -9.17 28.59 -3.58
CA LYS A 33 -8.68 28.07 -2.30
C LYS A 33 -9.08 29.07 -1.21
N TYR A 34 -8.15 29.73 -0.56
CA TYR A 34 -8.45 30.79 0.42
C TYR A 34 -7.46 31.95 0.32
N GLY A 35 -6.60 31.94 -0.66
CA GLY A 35 -5.60 32.96 -0.93
C GLY A 35 -4.39 32.43 -1.66
N GLY A 36 -3.45 33.34 -1.96
CA GLY A 36 -2.23 33.08 -2.71
C GLY A 36 -2.33 33.46 -4.18
N THR A 37 -1.19 33.66 -4.81
CA THR A 37 -1.09 34.11 -6.20
C THR A 37 -1.65 33.05 -7.16
N LEU A 38 -2.59 33.42 -8.02
CA LEU A 38 -3.15 32.52 -9.04
C LEU A 38 -2.41 32.67 -10.36
N CYS A 39 -1.94 31.54 -10.93
CA CYS A 39 -1.26 31.49 -12.22
C CYS A 39 -2.16 31.08 -13.40
N LEU A 40 -3.29 30.41 -13.14
CA LEU A 40 -4.21 29.77 -14.08
C LEU A 40 -3.54 28.87 -15.15
N GLY A 41 -2.23 28.68 -15.07
CA GLY A 41 -1.43 27.85 -15.97
C GLY A 41 -1.14 26.42 -15.46
N GLY A 42 -1.73 26.02 -14.33
CA GLY A 42 -1.51 24.70 -13.73
C GLY A 42 -0.18 24.56 -12.97
N ASP A 43 0.59 25.62 -12.76
CA ASP A 43 1.91 25.57 -12.13
C ASP A 43 1.84 25.60 -10.59
N CYS A 44 0.89 26.37 -10.03
CA CYS A 44 0.78 26.59 -8.60
C CYS A 44 -0.28 25.72 -7.90
N PRO A 45 -0.19 25.54 -6.56
CA PRO A 45 -1.18 24.80 -5.79
C PRO A 45 -2.36 25.67 -5.34
N ASN A 46 -2.36 27.00 -5.66
CA ASN A 46 -3.28 27.97 -5.06
C ASN A 46 -4.71 27.87 -5.60
N CYS A 47 -4.95 27.05 -6.62
CA CYS A 47 -6.29 26.70 -7.09
C CYS A 47 -6.65 25.22 -6.81
N SER A 48 -5.87 24.48 -6.04
CA SER A 48 -6.17 23.08 -5.74
C SER A 48 -7.35 22.95 -4.79
N ALA A 49 -8.28 22.06 -5.15
CA ALA A 49 -9.47 21.74 -4.38
C ALA A 49 -9.77 20.24 -4.48
N ASP A 50 -10.74 19.79 -3.70
CA ASP A 50 -11.35 18.48 -3.84
C ASP A 50 -12.50 18.62 -4.87
N VAL A 51 -12.45 17.84 -5.93
CA VAL A 51 -13.43 17.86 -7.02
C VAL A 51 -14.02 16.47 -7.18
N ASP A 52 -15.32 16.30 -6.98
CA ASP A 52 -16.04 15.03 -6.99
C ASP A 52 -15.36 13.94 -6.12
N GLY A 53 -14.84 14.35 -4.93
CA GLY A 53 -14.18 13.47 -3.99
C GLY A 53 -12.70 13.18 -4.32
N VAL A 54 -12.16 13.72 -5.42
CA VAL A 54 -10.74 13.60 -5.76
C VAL A 54 -9.98 14.80 -5.20
N PRO A 55 -9.08 14.64 -4.21
CA PRO A 55 -8.35 15.74 -3.60
C PRO A 55 -7.23 16.30 -4.49
N TYR A 56 -6.82 17.54 -4.22
CA TYR A 56 -5.70 18.24 -4.88
C TYR A 56 -5.86 18.45 -6.40
N VAL A 57 -7.08 18.38 -6.93
CA VAL A 57 -7.36 18.69 -8.33
C VAL A 57 -7.11 20.17 -8.59
N ARG A 58 -6.42 20.48 -9.70
CA ARG A 58 -6.18 21.84 -10.14
C ARG A 58 -7.38 22.42 -10.85
N THR A 59 -8.16 23.17 -10.13
CA THR A 59 -9.44 23.74 -10.62
C THR A 59 -9.26 24.67 -11.83
N CYS A 60 -8.08 25.27 -12.01
CA CYS A 60 -7.78 26.07 -13.21
C CYS A 60 -7.57 25.25 -14.49
N GLN A 61 -7.34 23.96 -14.36
CA GLN A 61 -7.19 23.00 -15.47
C GLN A 61 -8.40 22.07 -15.63
N THR A 62 -9.42 22.24 -14.79
CA THR A 62 -10.64 21.42 -14.78
C THR A 62 -11.77 22.20 -15.41
N PRO A 63 -12.38 21.78 -16.52
CA PRO A 63 -13.54 22.40 -17.11
C PRO A 63 -14.74 22.42 -16.12
N ALA A 64 -15.44 23.53 -16.06
CA ALA A 64 -16.69 23.59 -15.29
C ALA A 64 -17.81 22.85 -16.04
N THR A 65 -18.40 21.83 -15.41
CA THR A 65 -19.49 21.02 -15.94
C THR A 65 -20.69 20.98 -14.99
N PRO A 66 -21.91 20.77 -15.47
CA PRO A 66 -23.09 20.78 -14.61
C PRO A 66 -23.04 19.71 -13.53
N GLY A 67 -23.34 20.10 -12.28
CA GLY A 67 -23.44 19.17 -11.15
C GLY A 67 -22.11 18.81 -10.48
N LEU A 68 -20.97 19.30 -10.98
CA LEU A 68 -19.66 19.07 -10.40
C LEU A 68 -19.59 19.64 -8.98
N VAL A 69 -19.09 18.84 -8.04
CA VAL A 69 -18.99 19.21 -6.61
C VAL A 69 -17.54 19.55 -6.27
N VAL A 70 -17.33 20.73 -5.73
CA VAL A 70 -16.03 21.27 -5.34
C VAL A 70 -16.00 21.57 -3.85
N ARG A 71 -14.99 21.07 -3.15
CA ARG A 71 -14.67 21.44 -1.77
C ARG A 71 -13.32 22.11 -1.73
N ARG A 72 -13.26 23.35 -1.27
CA ARG A 72 -12.00 24.09 -1.13
C ARG A 72 -11.21 23.57 0.08
N HIS A 73 -9.92 23.42 -0.08
CA HIS A 73 -9.08 22.99 1.04
C HIS A 73 -8.95 24.09 2.08
N PRO A 74 -9.04 23.76 3.41
CA PRO A 74 -8.98 24.76 4.46
C PRO A 74 -7.60 25.46 4.49
N THR A 75 -7.60 26.72 4.96
CA THR A 75 -6.38 27.52 5.13
C THR A 75 -5.51 27.06 6.29
N THR A 76 -6.11 26.41 7.30
CA THR A 76 -5.47 25.92 8.52
C THR A 76 -5.72 24.44 8.70
N GLY A 77 -4.70 23.70 9.13
CA GLY A 77 -4.78 22.24 9.29
C GLY A 77 -4.54 21.46 7.99
N ASN A 78 -4.39 20.16 8.09
CA ASN A 78 -4.45 19.28 6.94
C ASN A 78 -5.88 19.28 6.39
N PRO A 79 -6.08 19.09 5.07
CA PRO A 79 -7.40 18.78 4.58
C PRO A 79 -7.89 17.58 5.39
N SER A 80 -9.06 17.70 6.02
CA SER A 80 -9.70 16.55 6.66
C SER A 80 -9.85 15.49 5.59
N PHE A 81 -9.35 14.29 5.85
CA PHE A 81 -9.78 13.15 5.06
C PHE A 81 -11.32 13.19 5.06
N PRO A 82 -11.97 12.92 3.92
CA PRO A 82 -13.41 12.75 3.93
C PRO A 82 -13.73 11.75 5.05
N ASP A 83 -14.83 12.00 5.78
CA ASP A 83 -15.31 11.08 6.81
C ASP A 83 -15.55 9.70 6.19
N VAL A 84 -14.52 8.89 6.15
CA VAL A 84 -14.54 7.51 5.64
C VAL A 84 -15.38 6.62 6.56
N VAL A 85 -15.67 7.12 7.77
CA VAL A 85 -16.38 6.39 8.84
C VAL A 85 -17.82 6.04 8.47
N GLN A 86 -18.41 6.59 7.41
CA GLN A 86 -19.76 6.27 6.97
C GLN A 86 -19.85 5.66 5.57
N ALA A 87 -18.74 5.52 4.86
CA ALA A 87 -18.74 4.75 3.63
C ALA A 87 -18.80 3.26 4.04
N ASP A 88 -19.93 2.63 3.75
CA ASP A 88 -20.03 1.18 3.79
C ASP A 88 -19.08 0.63 2.72
N ILE A 89 -17.83 0.38 3.11
CA ILE A 89 -16.77 -0.12 2.23
C ILE A 89 -17.13 -1.47 1.59
N THR A 90 -18.11 -2.17 2.16
CA THR A 90 -18.62 -3.43 1.58
C THR A 90 -19.56 -3.17 0.40
N LYS A 91 -20.06 -1.96 0.25
CA LYS A 91 -20.98 -1.54 -0.83
C LYS A 91 -20.40 -0.48 -1.76
N THR A 92 -19.19 0.00 -1.49
CA THR A 92 -18.47 0.84 -2.46
C THR A 92 -18.12 -0.05 -3.64
N PRO A 93 -18.70 0.15 -4.84
CA PRO A 93 -18.24 -0.58 -6.02
C PRO A 93 -16.72 -0.36 -6.10
N LEU A 94 -15.98 -1.41 -6.37
CA LEU A 94 -14.60 -1.26 -6.84
C LEU A 94 -14.71 -0.26 -7.99
N GLY A 95 -14.07 0.92 -7.85
CA GLY A 95 -14.13 1.96 -8.86
C GLY A 95 -13.77 1.34 -10.23
N ASP A 96 -14.31 1.91 -11.30
CA ASP A 96 -14.04 1.42 -12.63
C ASP A 96 -12.53 1.23 -12.82
N VAL A 97 -12.15 0.08 -13.32
CA VAL A 97 -10.74 -0.22 -13.62
C VAL A 97 -10.27 0.80 -14.65
N VAL A 98 -9.23 1.57 -14.30
CA VAL A 98 -8.64 2.53 -15.23
C VAL A 98 -7.98 1.76 -16.38
N GLY A 99 -8.53 1.93 -17.56
CA GLY A 99 -7.99 1.31 -18.77
C GLY A 99 -6.61 1.88 -19.13
N VAL A 100 -5.75 1.04 -19.73
CA VAL A 100 -4.46 1.47 -20.27
C VAL A 100 -4.39 1.15 -21.75
N THR A 101 -4.04 2.17 -22.55
CA THR A 101 -3.67 1.98 -23.95
C THR A 101 -2.15 1.96 -24.06
N ARG A 102 -1.62 1.13 -24.97
CA ARG A 102 -0.19 1.05 -25.30
C ARG A 102 0.03 1.36 -26.75
N SER A 103 1.02 2.18 -27.04
CA SER A 103 1.43 2.50 -28.40
C SER A 103 2.94 2.75 -28.49
N GLU A 104 3.45 2.67 -29.71
CA GLU A 104 4.85 2.95 -30.04
C GLU A 104 4.89 4.01 -31.15
N VAL A 105 5.76 5.00 -31.01
CA VAL A 105 5.95 6.08 -31.97
C VAL A 105 7.44 6.47 -32.04
N ASP A 106 7.85 7.07 -33.17
CA ASP A 106 9.24 7.51 -33.29
C ASP A 106 9.51 8.71 -32.38
N VAL A 107 8.62 9.70 -32.36
CA VAL A 107 8.82 10.94 -31.62
C VAL A 107 7.55 11.34 -30.86
N VAL A 108 7.69 11.57 -29.56
CA VAL A 108 6.65 12.24 -28.76
C VAL A 108 7.05 13.69 -28.51
N VAL A 109 6.15 14.63 -28.84
CA VAL A 109 6.31 16.06 -28.51
C VAL A 109 5.35 16.43 -27.39
N ILE A 110 5.85 16.93 -26.28
CA ILE A 110 5.07 17.31 -25.09
C ILE A 110 4.91 18.83 -25.05
N GLY A 111 3.72 19.30 -25.34
CA GLY A 111 3.30 20.69 -25.47
C GLY A 111 3.05 21.10 -26.92
N ALA A 112 1.84 21.60 -27.22
CA ALA A 112 1.39 22.06 -28.54
C ALA A 112 1.47 23.58 -28.74
N GLY A 113 2.33 24.27 -27.97
CA GLY A 113 2.65 25.68 -28.19
C GLY A 113 3.50 25.89 -29.46
N SER A 114 3.86 27.13 -29.76
CA SER A 114 4.64 27.50 -30.97
C SER A 114 5.93 26.66 -31.13
N SER A 115 6.68 26.48 -30.06
CA SER A 115 7.91 25.66 -30.07
C SER A 115 7.65 24.18 -30.32
N GLY A 116 6.61 23.62 -29.70
CA GLY A 116 6.25 22.19 -29.88
C GLY A 116 5.69 21.92 -31.26
N THR A 117 4.84 22.81 -31.80
CA THR A 117 4.32 22.72 -33.17
C THR A 117 5.45 22.79 -34.20
N ALA A 118 6.43 23.69 -34.01
CA ALA A 118 7.60 23.77 -34.88
C ALA A 118 8.45 22.49 -34.82
N ALA A 119 8.75 22.00 -33.63
CA ALA A 119 9.52 20.75 -33.45
C ALA A 119 8.79 19.53 -34.03
N ALA A 120 7.48 19.47 -33.87
CA ALA A 120 6.67 18.39 -34.47
C ALA A 120 6.67 18.44 -36.02
N ALA A 121 6.63 19.65 -36.58
CA ALA A 121 6.71 19.85 -38.04
C ALA A 121 8.10 19.43 -38.57
N GLU A 122 9.17 19.79 -37.89
CA GLU A 122 10.54 19.39 -38.23
C GLU A 122 10.70 17.86 -38.21
N ALA A 123 10.28 17.21 -37.14
CA ALA A 123 10.37 15.76 -37.01
C ALA A 123 9.52 15.03 -38.07
N ARG A 124 8.32 15.51 -38.42
CA ARG A 124 7.51 14.96 -39.51
C ARG A 124 8.18 15.13 -40.87
N SER A 125 8.82 16.29 -41.09
CA SER A 125 9.56 16.54 -42.33
C SER A 125 10.78 15.62 -42.48
N ALA A 126 11.33 15.15 -41.39
CA ALA A 126 12.38 14.14 -41.35
C ALA A 126 11.86 12.68 -41.55
N GLY A 127 10.55 12.51 -41.73
CA GLY A 127 9.93 11.21 -41.99
C GLY A 127 9.51 10.42 -40.74
N HIS A 128 9.57 11.03 -39.55
CA HIS A 128 9.17 10.35 -38.31
C HIS A 128 7.67 10.34 -38.07
N HIS A 129 7.17 9.26 -37.48
CA HIS A 129 5.83 9.21 -36.91
C HIS A 129 5.79 9.99 -35.59
N VAL A 130 5.08 11.13 -35.57
CA VAL A 130 5.10 12.10 -34.47
C VAL A 130 3.76 12.19 -33.78
N LEU A 131 3.75 11.94 -32.46
CA LEU A 131 2.61 12.20 -31.59
C LEU A 131 2.84 13.47 -30.78
N VAL A 132 1.86 14.37 -30.80
CA VAL A 132 1.87 15.61 -29.99
C VAL A 132 0.89 15.47 -28.83
N LEU A 133 1.35 15.75 -27.62
CA LEU A 133 0.56 15.66 -26.38
C LEU A 133 0.48 17.04 -25.72
N ASP A 134 -0.74 17.48 -25.40
CA ASP A 134 -0.95 18.72 -24.68
C ASP A 134 -2.03 18.54 -23.60
N ALA A 135 -1.78 19.03 -22.41
CA ALA A 135 -2.71 18.92 -21.29
C ALA A 135 -4.04 19.66 -21.55
N ARG A 136 -4.02 20.72 -22.39
CA ARG A 136 -5.23 21.46 -22.78
C ARG A 136 -6.18 20.62 -23.63
N ASP A 137 -5.65 19.62 -24.32
CA ASP A 137 -6.43 18.68 -25.13
C ASP A 137 -6.77 17.39 -24.36
N GLY A 138 -6.61 17.40 -23.03
CA GLY A 138 -6.86 16.26 -22.13
C GLY A 138 -5.75 15.21 -22.14
N ASN A 139 -4.59 15.46 -22.75
CA ASN A 139 -3.45 14.56 -22.78
C ASN A 139 -2.33 15.07 -21.85
N GLU A 140 -2.49 14.86 -20.54
CA GLU A 140 -1.51 15.33 -19.56
C GLU A 140 -0.40 14.30 -19.35
N VAL A 141 0.82 14.64 -19.72
CA VAL A 141 2.00 13.81 -19.42
C VAL A 141 2.34 13.91 -17.94
N VAL A 142 2.28 12.78 -17.25
CA VAL A 142 2.51 12.69 -15.79
C VAL A 142 3.84 12.07 -15.43
N ALA A 143 4.46 11.30 -16.34
CA ALA A 143 5.77 10.68 -16.10
C ALA A 143 6.52 10.36 -17.40
N ILE A 144 7.85 10.26 -17.29
CA ILE A 144 8.72 9.67 -18.30
C ILE A 144 9.62 8.66 -17.60
N TYR A 145 9.57 7.41 -18.03
CA TYR A 145 10.38 6.29 -17.52
C TYR A 145 11.43 5.86 -18.54
N GLY A 146 12.33 4.98 -18.13
CA GLY A 146 13.33 4.41 -19.01
C GLY A 146 12.75 3.76 -20.26
N GLY A 147 13.48 3.87 -21.35
CA GLY A 147 13.13 3.23 -22.58
C GLY A 147 12.79 4.07 -23.80
N PRO A 148 12.57 5.43 -23.83
CA PRO A 148 11.71 6.18 -22.90
C PRO A 148 10.24 5.85 -23.06
N THR A 149 9.56 5.62 -21.94
CA THR A 149 8.12 5.41 -21.89
C THR A 149 7.43 6.63 -21.30
N VAL A 150 6.56 7.27 -22.06
CA VAL A 150 5.79 8.45 -21.67
C VAL A 150 4.44 8.01 -21.13
N ILE A 151 4.14 8.36 -19.89
CA ILE A 151 2.87 8.07 -19.24
C ILE A 151 1.96 9.29 -19.31
N VAL A 152 0.77 9.07 -19.88
CA VAL A 152 -0.19 10.12 -20.16
C VAL A 152 -1.52 9.84 -19.48
N ARG A 153 -2.03 10.81 -18.73
CA ARG A 153 -3.42 10.82 -18.26
C ARG A 153 -4.30 11.33 -19.38
N GLN A 154 -5.38 10.60 -19.66
CA GLN A 154 -6.38 10.93 -20.67
C GLN A 154 -7.79 10.85 -20.06
N PRO A 155 -8.81 11.48 -20.66
CA PRO A 155 -10.19 11.35 -20.18
C PRO A 155 -10.72 9.91 -20.13
N THR A 156 -10.15 9.02 -20.94
CA THR A 156 -10.55 7.60 -21.06
C THR A 156 -9.68 6.64 -20.24
N GLY A 157 -8.70 7.15 -19.50
CA GLY A 157 -7.78 6.33 -18.71
C GLY A 157 -6.32 6.75 -18.88
N MET A 158 -5.39 5.82 -18.81
CA MET A 158 -3.97 6.05 -18.96
C MET A 158 -3.46 5.57 -20.32
N ALA A 159 -2.43 6.23 -20.84
CA ALA A 159 -1.69 5.75 -22.01
C ALA A 159 -0.21 5.60 -21.69
N HIS A 160 0.36 4.47 -22.07
CA HIS A 160 1.78 4.17 -22.00
C HIS A 160 2.35 4.20 -23.42
N ILE A 161 3.14 5.21 -23.74
CA ILE A 161 3.63 5.45 -25.10
C ILE A 161 5.15 5.24 -25.10
N HIS A 162 5.59 4.20 -25.79
CA HIS A 162 7.01 3.99 -26.03
C HIS A 162 7.46 4.86 -27.20
N ALA A 163 8.52 5.64 -27.01
CA ALA A 163 9.05 6.55 -28.03
C ALA A 163 10.55 6.33 -28.23
N HIS A 164 11.05 6.49 -29.46
CA HIS A 164 12.50 6.52 -29.69
C HIS A 164 13.12 7.85 -29.23
N GLN A 165 12.37 8.93 -29.33
CA GLN A 165 12.76 10.27 -28.88
C GLN A 165 11.60 11.02 -28.24
N VAL A 166 11.89 11.79 -27.20
CA VAL A 166 10.91 12.69 -26.56
C VAL A 166 11.39 14.14 -26.69
N ILE A 167 10.51 15.05 -27.11
CA ILE A 167 10.76 16.48 -27.18
C ILE A 167 9.87 17.20 -26.17
N VAL A 168 10.48 17.83 -25.16
CA VAL A 168 9.78 18.60 -24.13
C VAL A 168 9.69 20.06 -24.56
N ALA A 169 8.47 20.53 -24.83
CA ALA A 169 8.15 21.89 -25.30
C ALA A 169 7.11 22.57 -24.38
N THR A 170 7.21 22.34 -23.08
CA THR A 170 6.24 22.73 -22.04
C THR A 170 6.23 24.23 -21.71
N GLY A 171 7.16 25.00 -22.26
CA GLY A 171 7.19 26.46 -22.11
C GLY A 171 7.77 26.93 -20.77
N ALA A 172 7.27 28.06 -20.25
CA ALA A 172 7.72 28.64 -18.99
C ALA A 172 6.53 29.04 -18.10
N ALA A 173 6.70 28.86 -16.80
CA ALA A 173 5.82 29.37 -15.75
C ALA A 173 6.17 30.78 -15.35
N GLU A 174 5.21 31.57 -14.86
CA GLU A 174 5.46 32.88 -14.29
C GLU A 174 5.93 32.78 -12.85
N LEU A 175 6.90 33.62 -12.48
CA LEU A 175 7.37 33.74 -11.11
C LEU A 175 6.30 34.38 -10.23
N GLN A 176 6.14 33.85 -9.02
CA GLN A 176 5.24 34.38 -7.98
C GLN A 176 6.05 35.17 -6.95
N PRO A 177 5.47 36.17 -6.28
CA PRO A 177 6.19 36.95 -5.27
C PRO A 177 6.42 36.10 -4.02
N VAL A 178 7.58 36.28 -3.38
CA VAL A 178 7.85 35.77 -2.02
C VAL A 178 8.13 36.99 -1.14
N CYS A 179 7.13 37.41 -0.40
CA CYS A 179 7.16 38.55 0.50
C CYS A 179 6.00 38.42 1.52
N PRO A 180 6.02 39.20 2.63
CA PRO A 180 4.86 39.24 3.52
C PRO A 180 3.57 39.59 2.78
N GLY A 181 2.49 38.82 3.01
CA GLY A 181 1.19 39.00 2.38
C GLY A 181 1.04 38.32 1.01
N ASN A 182 1.99 37.54 0.53
CA ASN A 182 1.87 36.78 -0.74
C ASN A 182 0.84 35.64 -0.71
N ASN A 183 0.24 35.39 0.43
CA ASN A 183 -0.84 34.43 0.63
C ASN A 183 -2.25 35.06 0.63
N LEU A 184 -2.37 36.37 0.37
CA LEU A 184 -3.65 37.07 0.32
C LEU A 184 -4.45 36.74 -0.95
N ARG A 185 -5.77 37.01 -0.93
CA ARG A 185 -6.67 36.94 -2.10
C ARG A 185 -6.48 38.18 -2.96
N GLY A 186 -6.74 38.06 -4.25
CA GLY A 186 -6.65 39.18 -5.20
C GLY A 186 -5.29 39.32 -5.84
N ILE A 187 -4.39 38.32 -5.72
CA ILE A 187 -3.08 38.33 -6.40
C ILE A 187 -3.16 37.37 -7.58
N VAL A 188 -2.82 37.86 -8.77
CA VAL A 188 -2.80 37.07 -10.01
C VAL A 188 -1.54 37.32 -10.80
N THR A 189 -1.05 36.35 -11.58
CA THR A 189 0.04 36.62 -12.53
C THR A 189 -0.49 37.38 -13.75
N ALA A 190 0.42 37.98 -14.55
CA ALA A 190 0.01 38.77 -15.69
C ALA A 190 -0.78 37.95 -16.73
N ARG A 191 -0.32 36.73 -17.07
CA ARG A 191 -1.07 35.83 -17.97
C ARG A 191 -2.40 35.37 -17.39
N ALA A 192 -2.48 35.19 -16.06
CA ALA A 192 -3.74 34.86 -15.41
C ALA A 192 -4.72 36.04 -15.50
N ALA A 193 -4.24 37.31 -15.36
CA ALA A 193 -5.04 38.49 -15.55
C ALA A 193 -5.59 38.59 -16.97
N GLU A 194 -4.79 38.32 -17.99
CA GLU A 194 -5.19 38.26 -19.40
C GLU A 194 -6.33 37.24 -19.61
N GLN A 195 -6.15 36.02 -19.08
CA GLN A 195 -7.18 34.94 -19.19
C GLN A 195 -8.48 35.32 -18.48
N LEU A 196 -8.40 35.88 -17.28
CA LEU A 196 -9.58 36.33 -16.53
C LEU A 196 -10.33 37.44 -17.23
N HIS A 197 -9.57 38.45 -17.73
CA HIS A 197 -10.16 39.56 -18.48
C HIS A 197 -10.84 39.06 -19.76
N ALA A 198 -10.19 38.20 -20.53
CA ALA A 198 -10.77 37.61 -21.73
C ALA A 198 -12.01 36.75 -21.44
N SER A 199 -12.10 36.13 -20.24
CA SER A 199 -13.29 35.42 -19.77
C SER A 199 -14.37 36.35 -19.20
N GLY A 200 -14.16 37.67 -19.17
CA GLY A 200 -15.10 38.64 -18.59
C GLY A 200 -15.18 38.59 -17.06
N VAL A 201 -14.14 38.15 -16.38
CA VAL A 201 -14.03 38.25 -14.92
C VAL A 201 -13.49 39.63 -14.54
N SER A 202 -14.13 40.29 -13.60
CA SER A 202 -13.75 41.62 -13.13
C SER A 202 -12.45 41.56 -12.32
N LEU A 203 -11.55 42.53 -12.59
CA LEU A 203 -10.30 42.77 -11.86
C LEU A 203 -10.34 44.20 -11.30
N PRO A 204 -11.05 44.45 -10.20
CA PRO A 204 -11.28 45.80 -9.69
C PRO A 204 -9.97 46.43 -9.17
N ASP A 205 -9.83 47.76 -9.36
CA ASP A 205 -8.71 48.56 -8.88
C ASP A 205 -7.35 47.88 -9.12
N ALA A 206 -7.15 47.36 -10.33
CA ALA A 206 -6.00 46.54 -10.66
C ALA A 206 -4.71 47.38 -10.73
N VAL A 207 -3.69 46.93 -9.99
CA VAL A 207 -2.33 47.45 -10.02
C VAL A 207 -1.40 46.37 -10.51
N ALA A 208 -0.52 46.72 -11.47
CA ALA A 208 0.46 45.77 -12.03
C ALA A 208 1.89 46.18 -11.65
N VAL A 209 2.69 45.19 -11.20
CA VAL A 209 4.13 45.33 -10.90
C VAL A 209 4.92 44.37 -11.78
N GLY A 210 5.95 44.89 -12.46
CA GLY A 210 6.76 44.16 -13.41
C GLY A 210 6.27 44.29 -14.84
N TYR A 211 6.30 43.23 -15.67
CA TYR A 211 5.78 43.33 -17.03
C TYR A 211 4.24 43.37 -17.01
N LEU A 212 3.68 44.16 -17.94
CA LEU A 212 2.25 44.41 -17.96
C LEU A 212 1.49 43.33 -18.76
N PRO A 213 0.30 42.98 -18.33
CA PRO A 213 -0.56 42.12 -19.12
C PRO A 213 -1.08 42.85 -20.38
N ALA A 214 -1.27 42.10 -21.48
CA ALA A 214 -1.88 42.66 -22.67
C ALA A 214 -3.38 42.91 -22.48
N ASP A 215 -3.87 44.06 -22.96
CA ASP A 215 -5.29 44.41 -23.02
C ASP A 215 -6.07 44.43 -21.67
N VAL A 216 -5.37 44.35 -20.52
CA VAL A 216 -5.97 44.43 -19.20
C VAL A 216 -5.86 45.82 -18.61
N PRO A 217 -6.98 46.50 -18.28
CA PRO A 217 -6.94 47.79 -17.60
C PRO A 217 -6.29 47.70 -16.23
N CYS A 218 -5.15 48.34 -16.02
CA CYS A 218 -4.45 48.37 -14.73
C CYS A 218 -3.55 49.60 -14.61
N VAL A 219 -3.20 49.96 -13.37
CA VAL A 219 -2.21 50.98 -13.07
C VAL A 219 -0.83 50.33 -12.94
N ALA A 220 0.13 50.78 -13.77
CA ALA A 220 1.49 50.27 -13.68
C ALA A 220 2.24 50.92 -12.50
N VAL A 221 2.91 50.10 -11.68
CA VAL A 221 3.75 50.54 -10.58
C VAL A 221 5.17 49.98 -10.75
N ALA A 222 6.16 50.84 -10.65
CA ALA A 222 7.57 50.47 -10.72
C ALA A 222 8.10 50.02 -9.34
N GLY A 223 9.25 49.32 -9.34
CA GLY A 223 9.94 48.89 -8.15
C GLY A 223 9.79 47.41 -7.83
N GLN A 224 10.49 46.97 -6.80
CA GLN A 224 10.41 45.60 -6.27
C GLN A 224 9.34 45.51 -5.17
N ILE A 225 8.54 44.48 -5.18
CA ILE A 225 7.53 44.25 -4.13
C ILE A 225 8.25 43.90 -2.81
N VAL A 226 7.95 44.70 -1.76
CA VAL A 226 8.48 44.47 -0.40
C VAL A 226 7.49 43.73 0.46
N ARG A 227 6.19 44.13 0.41
CA ARG A 227 5.08 43.48 1.10
C ARG A 227 3.78 43.78 0.40
N ILE A 228 2.79 42.94 0.68
CA ILE A 228 1.41 43.08 0.24
C ILE A 228 0.56 43.25 1.48
N GLU A 229 -0.26 44.32 1.50
CA GLU A 229 -1.13 44.62 2.64
C GLU A 229 -2.55 44.11 2.38
N GLY A 230 -3.20 43.61 3.43
CA GLY A 230 -4.54 43.03 3.35
C GLY A 230 -5.46 43.46 4.47
N ASN A 231 -6.74 43.27 4.28
CA ASN A 231 -7.75 43.48 5.31
C ASN A 231 -7.93 42.24 6.23
N GLU A 232 -8.77 42.36 7.23
CA GLU A 232 -9.12 41.28 8.17
C GLU A 232 -9.72 40.04 7.50
N HIS A 233 -10.26 40.18 6.29
CA HIS A 233 -10.80 39.07 5.49
C HIS A 233 -9.77 38.40 4.58
N GLY A 234 -8.49 38.80 4.66
CA GLY A 234 -7.41 38.23 3.88
C GLY A 234 -7.42 38.63 2.39
N SER A 235 -8.01 39.77 2.04
CA SER A 235 -7.98 40.32 0.67
C SER A 235 -7.00 41.48 0.57
N VAL A 236 -6.33 41.58 -0.58
CA VAL A 236 -5.37 42.65 -0.87
C VAL A 236 -6.03 44.01 -0.76
N THR A 237 -5.33 44.97 -0.12
CA THR A 237 -5.73 46.39 -0.01
C THR A 237 -4.69 47.35 -0.55
N ALA A 238 -3.41 46.96 -0.57
CA ALA A 238 -2.34 47.73 -1.14
C ALA A 238 -1.10 46.88 -1.45
N VAL A 239 -0.25 47.35 -2.32
CA VAL A 239 1.11 46.83 -2.53
C VAL A 239 2.14 47.88 -2.15
N VAL A 240 3.21 47.47 -1.46
CA VAL A 240 4.34 48.32 -1.14
C VAL A 240 5.52 47.90 -2.00
N THR A 241 6.01 48.83 -2.80
CA THR A 241 7.20 48.64 -3.65
C THR A 241 8.34 49.51 -3.18
N VAL A 242 9.56 49.09 -3.49
CA VAL A 242 10.79 49.87 -3.28
C VAL A 242 11.48 50.06 -4.63
N ASP A 243 11.89 51.27 -4.94
CA ASP A 243 12.65 51.61 -6.14
C ASP A 243 14.17 51.47 -5.93
N THR A 244 14.94 51.81 -6.93
CA THR A 244 16.42 51.63 -6.93
C THR A 244 17.16 52.55 -5.97
N ASP A 245 16.52 53.65 -5.51
CA ASP A 245 17.08 54.59 -4.52
C ASP A 245 16.66 54.26 -3.08
N GLY A 246 15.87 53.20 -2.89
CA GLY A 246 15.40 52.71 -1.59
C GLY A 246 14.09 53.37 -1.11
N THR A 247 13.46 54.21 -1.94
CA THR A 247 12.17 54.84 -1.58
C THR A 247 11.01 53.85 -1.66
N GLN A 248 10.27 53.73 -0.56
CA GLN A 248 9.09 52.87 -0.53
C GLN A 248 7.84 53.67 -0.93
N THR A 249 7.03 53.05 -1.79
CA THR A 249 5.75 53.57 -2.24
C THR A 249 4.64 52.58 -1.93
N THR A 250 3.56 53.03 -1.30
CA THR A 250 2.35 52.26 -1.06
C THR A 250 1.28 52.63 -2.07
N THR A 251 0.79 51.66 -2.83
CA THR A 251 -0.27 51.84 -3.83
C THR A 251 -1.48 51.01 -3.46
N ALA A 252 -2.62 51.65 -3.25
CA ALA A 252 -3.88 50.98 -2.94
C ALA A 252 -4.37 50.17 -4.15
N CYS A 253 -4.85 48.96 -3.92
CA CYS A 253 -5.42 48.10 -4.95
C CYS A 253 -6.31 47.02 -4.35
N SER A 254 -7.31 46.56 -5.08
CA SER A 254 -8.12 45.39 -4.75
C SER A 254 -7.64 44.14 -5.55
N THR A 255 -6.94 44.36 -6.65
CA THR A 255 -6.28 43.32 -7.47
C THR A 255 -4.83 43.69 -7.72
N LEU A 256 -3.90 42.79 -7.34
CA LEU A 256 -2.49 42.89 -7.64
C LEU A 256 -2.12 41.93 -8.76
N ILE A 257 -1.63 42.50 -9.88
CA ILE A 257 -1.11 41.75 -11.03
C ILE A 257 0.41 41.71 -10.92
N VAL A 258 0.99 40.50 -10.95
CA VAL A 258 2.44 40.35 -10.84
C VAL A 258 3.05 39.76 -12.13
N GLY A 259 3.95 40.53 -12.72
CA GLY A 259 4.73 40.17 -13.92
C GLY A 259 6.23 40.12 -13.61
N LEU A 260 6.66 39.20 -12.72
CA LEU A 260 8.00 39.18 -12.12
C LEU A 260 9.05 38.42 -12.96
N GLY A 261 8.67 37.89 -14.12
CA GLY A 261 9.52 37.07 -14.96
C GLY A 261 9.08 35.62 -15.06
N PHE A 262 9.98 34.76 -15.50
CA PHE A 262 9.67 33.39 -15.86
C PHE A 262 10.66 32.40 -15.29
N ALA A 263 10.20 31.14 -15.12
CA ALA A 263 11.00 29.96 -14.86
C ALA A 263 10.66 28.86 -15.89
N PRO A 264 11.62 28.02 -16.29
CA PRO A 264 11.33 26.94 -17.24
C PRO A 264 10.38 25.92 -16.65
N ARG A 265 9.46 25.39 -17.44
CA ARG A 265 8.68 24.20 -17.09
C ARG A 265 9.47 22.94 -17.45
N ASP A 266 10.55 22.69 -16.73
CA ASP A 266 11.53 21.65 -17.01
C ASP A 266 11.35 20.36 -16.20
N LEU A 267 10.26 20.23 -15.45
CA LEU A 267 10.03 19.12 -14.52
C LEU A 267 10.14 17.75 -15.21
N LEU A 268 9.54 17.59 -16.39
CA LEU A 268 9.62 16.36 -17.18
C LEU A 268 11.02 16.11 -17.73
N ALA A 269 11.75 17.17 -18.08
CA ALA A 269 13.14 17.06 -18.53
C ALA A 269 14.07 16.63 -17.39
N ARG A 270 13.93 17.22 -16.21
CA ARG A 270 14.69 16.81 -15.00
C ARG A 270 14.38 15.41 -14.53
N MET A 271 13.20 14.88 -14.86
CA MET A 271 12.77 13.51 -14.57
C MET A 271 13.46 12.47 -15.48
N SER A 272 13.82 12.87 -16.68
CA SER A 272 14.28 11.99 -17.75
C SER A 272 15.81 12.00 -17.94
N PHE A 273 16.56 12.26 -16.87
CA PHE A 273 18.03 12.29 -16.91
C PHE A 273 18.61 11.00 -17.51
N GLY A 274 19.50 11.18 -18.52
CA GLY A 274 20.14 10.05 -19.22
C GLY A 274 19.30 9.39 -20.31
N LEU A 275 18.07 9.87 -20.57
CA LEU A 275 17.21 9.37 -21.64
C LEU A 275 17.33 10.24 -22.91
N PRO A 276 16.92 9.75 -24.10
CA PRO A 276 16.91 10.51 -25.34
C PRO A 276 15.78 11.56 -25.36
N VAL A 277 15.91 12.56 -24.50
CA VAL A 277 14.96 13.67 -24.33
C VAL A 277 15.63 14.99 -24.73
N THR A 278 14.99 15.70 -25.66
CA THR A 278 15.38 17.03 -26.10
C THR A 278 14.42 18.08 -25.55
N VAL A 279 14.94 19.20 -25.05
CA VAL A 279 14.12 20.30 -24.54
C VAL A 279 14.21 21.49 -25.51
N VAL A 280 13.05 22.06 -25.86
CA VAL A 280 12.97 23.15 -26.83
C VAL A 280 12.18 24.35 -26.32
N GLY A 281 12.40 25.52 -26.93
CA GLY A 281 11.67 26.74 -26.61
C GLY A 281 11.97 27.28 -25.20
N PRO A 282 11.01 27.96 -24.54
CA PRO A 282 11.22 28.54 -23.22
C PRO A 282 11.55 27.53 -22.13
N ALA A 283 11.17 26.25 -22.27
CA ALA A 283 11.52 25.19 -21.34
C ALA A 283 13.05 24.91 -21.30
N ALA A 284 13.76 25.21 -22.41
CA ALA A 284 15.20 25.04 -22.50
C ALA A 284 15.98 26.29 -22.07
N LYS A 285 15.31 27.42 -21.81
CA LYS A 285 15.97 28.68 -21.48
C LYS A 285 16.39 28.75 -20.02
N LYS A 286 17.57 29.30 -19.79
CA LYS A 286 17.97 29.74 -18.45
C LYS A 286 17.41 31.15 -18.23
N PHE A 287 16.53 31.30 -17.28
CA PHE A 287 16.01 32.59 -16.85
C PHE A 287 16.83 33.12 -15.66
N PRO A 288 16.90 34.45 -15.45
CA PRO A 288 17.45 35.00 -14.22
C PRO A 288 16.71 34.47 -13.00
N LEU A 289 17.44 34.19 -11.93
CA LEU A 289 16.81 33.87 -10.65
C LEU A 289 16.04 35.08 -10.11
N PRO A 290 14.94 34.85 -9.38
CA PRO A 290 14.29 35.90 -8.62
C PRO A 290 15.26 36.45 -7.56
N PRO A 291 15.02 37.67 -7.03
CA PRO A 291 15.72 38.13 -5.83
C PRO A 291 15.65 37.13 -4.69
N CYS A 292 16.72 37.04 -3.89
CA CYS A 292 16.71 36.17 -2.70
C CYS A 292 15.56 36.58 -1.77
N PRO A 293 14.67 35.66 -1.40
CA PRO A 293 13.57 36.00 -0.55
C PRO A 293 14.04 36.26 0.89
N THR A 294 13.52 37.33 1.50
CA THR A 294 13.89 37.76 2.86
C THR A 294 12.78 37.54 3.89
N ALA A 295 11.52 37.40 3.45
CA ALA A 295 10.37 37.09 4.29
C ALA A 295 9.20 36.59 3.43
N GLY A 296 8.23 35.92 4.01
CA GLY A 296 7.00 35.43 3.37
C GLY A 296 7.05 33.95 3.01
N THR A 297 5.94 33.46 2.46
CA THR A 297 5.76 32.05 2.13
C THR A 297 6.51 31.68 0.86
N VAL A 298 7.55 30.84 0.97
CA VAL A 298 8.33 30.33 -0.16
C VAL A 298 7.60 29.17 -0.84
N CYS A 299 7.10 28.22 -0.03
CA CYS A 299 6.41 27.04 -0.53
C CYS A 299 4.94 27.01 -0.08
N PRO A 300 3.99 27.38 -0.95
CA PRO A 300 2.57 27.37 -0.58
C PRO A 300 1.97 25.96 -0.41
N CYS A 301 2.61 24.92 -0.96
CA CYS A 301 2.18 23.53 -0.76
C CYS A 301 2.40 23.06 0.67
N SER A 302 3.62 23.26 1.18
CA SER A 302 4.09 22.77 2.48
C SER A 302 4.13 23.89 3.54
N ARG A 303 3.66 25.09 3.19
CA ARG A 303 3.64 26.30 4.05
C ARG A 303 5.00 26.61 4.67
N VAL A 304 6.05 26.55 3.85
CA VAL A 304 7.40 26.87 4.28
C VAL A 304 7.64 28.38 4.12
N GLU A 305 7.94 29.02 5.22
CA GLU A 305 8.31 30.43 5.27
C GLU A 305 9.84 30.60 5.07
N VAL A 306 10.28 31.84 4.79
CA VAL A 306 11.73 32.10 4.69
C VAL A 306 12.45 31.78 5.99
N GLU A 307 11.84 32.07 7.16
CA GLU A 307 12.39 31.75 8.47
C GLU A 307 12.65 30.26 8.69
N ASP A 308 11.81 29.40 8.12
CA ASP A 308 12.04 27.93 8.17
C ASP A 308 13.29 27.55 7.38
N LEU A 309 13.52 28.17 6.22
CA LEU A 309 14.75 27.97 5.43
C LEU A 309 15.98 28.47 6.17
N GLU A 310 15.90 29.64 6.84
CA GLU A 310 16.98 30.17 7.68
C GLU A 310 17.29 29.19 8.85
N GLY A 311 16.27 28.68 9.52
CA GLY A 311 16.42 27.69 10.57
C GLY A 311 17.08 26.40 10.08
N VAL A 312 16.75 25.94 8.86
CA VAL A 312 17.37 24.78 8.22
C VAL A 312 18.83 25.07 7.90
N TRP A 313 19.13 26.24 7.31
CA TRP A 313 20.48 26.66 6.97
C TRP A 313 21.38 26.78 8.20
N ALA A 314 20.89 27.39 9.28
CA ALA A 314 21.60 27.52 10.54
C ALA A 314 21.95 26.18 11.20
N ARG A 315 21.21 25.10 10.91
CA ARG A 315 21.49 23.74 11.36
C ARG A 315 22.56 23.02 10.52
N GLY A 316 23.14 23.68 9.50
CA GLY A 316 24.21 23.13 8.67
C GLY A 316 23.76 22.42 7.38
N PHE A 317 22.51 22.53 6.98
CA PHE A 317 22.02 22.01 5.68
C PHE A 317 22.26 23.05 4.60
N HIS A 318 23.37 22.96 3.89
CA HIS A 318 23.84 23.99 2.95
C HIS A 318 23.68 23.62 1.47
N GLU A 319 23.31 22.37 1.18
CA GLU A 319 23.02 21.94 -0.18
C GLU A 319 21.52 22.03 -0.48
N LEU A 320 21.14 22.39 -1.70
CA LEU A 320 19.75 22.58 -2.10
C LEU A 320 18.88 21.33 -1.82
N GLU A 321 19.40 20.13 -2.13
CA GLU A 321 18.66 18.89 -1.87
C GLU A 321 18.45 18.64 -0.38
N LEU A 322 19.43 18.97 0.47
CA LEU A 322 19.33 18.84 1.92
C LEU A 322 18.38 19.88 2.52
N VAL A 323 18.46 21.14 2.05
CA VAL A 323 17.52 22.21 2.44
C VAL A 323 16.09 21.81 2.06
N LYS A 324 15.88 21.30 0.86
CA LYS A 324 14.59 20.78 0.39
C LYS A 324 14.04 19.70 1.33
N ARG A 325 14.85 18.69 1.67
CA ARG A 325 14.43 17.57 2.52
C ARG A 325 14.14 17.99 3.96
N ALA A 326 14.97 18.86 4.51
CA ALA A 326 14.82 19.31 5.89
C ALA A 326 13.65 20.28 6.10
N SER A 327 13.31 21.10 5.08
CA SER A 327 12.22 22.07 5.11
C SER A 327 10.92 21.58 4.48
N LEU A 328 10.96 20.49 3.68
CA LEU A 328 9.89 20.04 2.79
C LEU A 328 9.58 21.03 1.63
N CYS A 329 10.37 22.08 1.44
CA CYS A 329 10.22 23.00 0.32
C CYS A 329 10.45 22.26 -0.99
N GLY A 330 9.52 22.36 -1.94
CA GLY A 330 9.62 21.66 -3.24
C GLY A 330 9.13 20.22 -3.28
N THR A 331 8.64 19.66 -2.16
CA THR A 331 8.13 18.28 -2.10
C THR A 331 6.63 18.18 -2.28
N GLY A 332 5.93 19.31 -2.26
CA GLY A 332 4.46 19.34 -2.32
C GLY A 332 3.90 19.11 -3.73
N THR A 333 2.60 19.31 -3.87
CA THR A 333 1.80 18.96 -5.06
C THR A 333 2.23 19.66 -6.36
N CYS A 334 2.94 20.79 -6.30
CA CYS A 334 3.51 21.47 -7.50
C CYS A 334 4.91 20.97 -7.86
N GLN A 335 5.52 20.08 -7.08
CA GLN A 335 6.86 19.52 -7.33
C GLN A 335 7.96 20.57 -7.54
N GLY A 336 7.87 21.67 -6.80
CA GLY A 336 8.85 22.76 -6.86
C GLY A 336 8.64 23.77 -7.99
N SER A 337 7.57 23.68 -8.78
CA SER A 337 7.33 24.61 -9.90
C SER A 337 7.27 26.10 -9.48
N VAL A 338 6.79 26.36 -8.26
CA VAL A 338 6.72 27.74 -7.70
C VAL A 338 7.94 28.06 -6.87
N CYS A 339 8.28 27.22 -5.91
CA CYS A 339 9.31 27.51 -4.92
C CYS A 339 10.74 27.20 -5.39
N GLY A 340 10.91 26.36 -6.42
CA GLY A 340 12.24 25.96 -6.92
C GLY A 340 13.17 27.13 -7.23
N PRO A 341 12.77 28.11 -8.06
CA PRO A 341 13.59 29.26 -8.37
C PRO A 341 13.98 30.13 -7.14
N HIS A 342 13.05 30.27 -6.18
CA HIS A 342 13.29 30.99 -4.93
C HIS A 342 14.23 30.24 -4.00
N LEU A 343 14.10 28.91 -3.94
CA LEU A 343 15.02 28.05 -3.19
C LEU A 343 16.42 28.08 -3.78
N GLN A 344 16.55 28.11 -5.13
CA GLN A 344 17.84 28.32 -5.80
C GLN A 344 18.45 29.69 -5.45
N ALA A 345 17.66 30.77 -5.48
CA ALA A 345 18.09 32.08 -5.11
C ALA A 345 18.55 32.18 -3.64
N PHE A 346 17.80 31.54 -2.74
CA PHE A 346 18.14 31.45 -1.31
C PHE A 346 19.48 30.77 -1.08
N VAL A 347 19.73 29.64 -1.73
CA VAL A 347 20.98 28.87 -1.59
C VAL A 347 22.12 29.61 -2.32
N ALA A 348 21.87 30.15 -3.51
CA ALA A 348 22.90 30.87 -4.31
C ALA A 348 23.47 32.06 -3.57
N GLU A 349 22.63 32.85 -2.92
CA GLU A 349 23.03 34.03 -2.14
C GLU A 349 24.00 33.67 -1.00
N ARG A 350 23.78 32.51 -0.37
CA ARG A 350 24.55 32.03 0.82
C ARG A 350 25.79 31.23 0.45
N SER A 351 25.73 30.48 -0.65
CA SER A 351 26.84 29.61 -1.07
C SER A 351 27.79 30.27 -2.09
N GLY A 352 27.37 31.41 -2.67
CA GLY A 352 28.12 32.10 -3.72
C GLY A 352 28.08 31.40 -5.09
N SER A 353 27.27 30.38 -5.27
CA SER A 353 27.10 29.65 -6.53
C SER A 353 25.65 29.21 -6.73
N THR A 354 25.17 29.28 -7.99
CA THR A 354 23.80 28.82 -8.30
C THR A 354 23.77 27.31 -8.38
N PRO A 355 23.07 26.62 -7.45
CA PRO A 355 22.92 25.19 -7.50
C PRO A 355 21.96 24.79 -8.62
N GLU A 356 22.08 23.56 -9.13
CA GLU A 356 21.04 22.97 -9.97
C GLU A 356 19.81 22.59 -9.15
N LEU A 357 18.64 22.64 -9.78
CA LEU A 357 17.42 22.13 -9.15
C LEU A 357 17.52 20.62 -8.96
N PHE A 358 16.85 20.13 -7.93
CA PHE A 358 16.77 18.70 -7.62
C PHE A 358 16.18 17.89 -8.78
N THR A 359 16.59 16.63 -8.90
CA THR A 359 16.04 15.67 -9.83
C THR A 359 14.55 15.47 -9.55
N ALA A 360 13.72 15.64 -10.59
CA ALA A 360 12.31 15.34 -10.49
C ALA A 360 12.08 13.83 -10.57
N ARG A 361 11.02 13.35 -9.92
CA ARG A 361 10.65 11.94 -9.93
C ARG A 361 9.23 11.76 -10.50
N PRO A 362 8.92 10.63 -11.14
CA PRO A 362 7.54 10.27 -11.45
C PRO A 362 6.70 10.14 -10.16
N ALA A 363 5.43 10.56 -10.11
CA ALA A 363 4.74 11.30 -11.16
C ALA A 363 4.88 12.81 -10.96
N SER A 364 4.83 13.59 -12.06
CA SER A 364 4.92 15.06 -12.02
C SER A 364 3.66 15.74 -11.50
N ARG A 365 2.57 15.01 -11.39
CA ARG A 365 1.24 15.46 -10.94
C ARG A 365 0.64 14.42 -9.98
N GLN A 366 -0.34 14.82 -9.18
CA GLN A 366 -1.15 13.90 -8.41
C GLN A 366 -1.93 12.99 -9.35
N ILE A 367 -1.83 11.70 -9.11
CA ILE A 367 -2.60 10.65 -9.77
C ILE A 367 -3.37 9.88 -8.70
N THR A 368 -4.51 9.33 -9.07
CA THR A 368 -5.27 8.46 -8.19
C THR A 368 -4.58 7.11 -8.02
N LEU A 369 -4.92 6.36 -6.96
CA LEU A 369 -4.43 4.99 -6.79
C LEU A 369 -4.86 4.08 -7.94
N ALA A 370 -6.06 4.31 -8.49
CA ALA A 370 -6.55 3.57 -9.66
C ALA A 370 -5.71 3.85 -10.92
N GLU A 371 -5.32 5.12 -11.16
CA GLU A 371 -4.41 5.49 -12.25
C GLU A 371 -2.99 4.94 -12.04
N ALA A 372 -2.50 4.95 -10.80
CA ALA A 372 -1.19 4.36 -10.47
C ALA A 372 -1.17 2.85 -10.64
N ALA A 373 -2.29 2.19 -10.32
CA ALA A 373 -2.47 0.75 -10.46
C ALA A 373 -2.94 0.33 -11.86
N ALA A 374 -3.17 1.28 -12.77
CA ALA A 374 -3.66 0.99 -14.11
C ALA A 374 -2.75 -0.03 -14.81
N ASP A 375 -3.35 -1.14 -15.26
CA ASP A 375 -2.70 -2.26 -15.94
C ASP A 375 -1.62 -3.02 -15.11
N THR A 376 -1.53 -2.77 -13.83
CA THR A 376 -0.69 -3.56 -12.91
C THR A 376 -1.42 -4.75 -12.32
N TYR A 377 -2.38 -5.33 -13.05
CA TYR A 377 -3.00 -6.58 -12.66
C TYR A 377 -2.04 -7.76 -12.87
N THR A 378 -0.96 -7.72 -12.15
CA THR A 378 -0.28 -8.96 -11.80
C THR A 378 -0.92 -9.38 -10.49
N ASP A 379 -1.77 -10.38 -10.52
CA ASP A 379 -2.20 -11.03 -9.30
C ASP A 379 -0.95 -11.61 -8.65
N VAL A 380 -0.49 -10.95 -7.60
CA VAL A 380 0.71 -11.37 -6.85
C VAL A 380 0.44 -12.60 -6.01
N PHE A 381 -0.82 -13.02 -5.91
CA PHE A 381 -1.22 -14.22 -5.21
C PHE A 381 -1.07 -15.45 -6.09
N ARG A 382 -0.54 -16.51 -5.52
CA ARG A 382 -0.35 -17.79 -6.21
C ARG A 382 -1.65 -18.57 -6.26
N TYR A 383 -1.76 -19.44 -7.25
CA TYR A 383 -2.86 -20.38 -7.41
C TYR A 383 -2.39 -21.79 -7.04
N SER A 384 -3.22 -22.53 -6.30
CA SER A 384 -2.98 -23.95 -6.12
C SER A 384 -3.31 -24.73 -7.41
N PRO A 385 -2.80 -25.93 -7.60
CA PRO A 385 -3.13 -26.75 -8.78
C PRO A 385 -4.62 -27.15 -8.84
N LEU A 386 -5.35 -26.99 -7.73
CA LEU A 386 -6.78 -27.28 -7.62
C LEU A 386 -7.67 -26.05 -7.77
N HIS A 387 -7.11 -24.88 -8.13
CA HIS A 387 -7.86 -23.63 -8.19
C HIS A 387 -9.13 -23.73 -9.04
N ASP A 388 -9.00 -24.25 -10.26
CA ASP A 388 -10.14 -24.37 -11.18
C ASP A 388 -11.16 -25.43 -10.67
N GLU A 389 -10.71 -26.52 -10.01
CA GLU A 389 -11.60 -27.48 -9.36
C GLU A 389 -12.41 -26.85 -8.23
N HIS A 390 -11.81 -25.96 -7.46
CA HIS A 390 -12.50 -25.21 -6.41
C HIS A 390 -13.57 -24.29 -6.98
N LEU A 391 -13.23 -23.55 -8.03
CA LEU A 391 -14.21 -22.71 -8.74
C LEU A 391 -15.35 -23.52 -9.35
N ALA A 392 -15.04 -24.67 -9.96
CA ALA A 392 -16.05 -25.57 -10.55
C ALA A 392 -16.99 -26.17 -9.48
N LEU A 393 -16.51 -26.33 -8.24
CA LEU A 393 -17.30 -26.76 -7.09
C LEU A 393 -18.08 -25.61 -6.41
N GLY A 394 -17.99 -24.37 -6.95
CA GLY A 394 -18.68 -23.19 -6.42
C GLY A 394 -18.02 -22.58 -5.19
N ALA A 395 -16.72 -22.78 -4.99
CA ALA A 395 -16.00 -22.20 -3.87
C ALA A 395 -15.96 -20.67 -3.96
N GLN A 396 -16.19 -20.02 -2.84
CA GLN A 396 -15.78 -18.64 -2.62
C GLN A 396 -14.28 -18.65 -2.31
N MET A 397 -13.52 -17.91 -3.13
CA MET A 397 -12.07 -17.85 -2.97
C MET A 397 -11.66 -16.62 -2.17
N ASP A 398 -10.64 -16.76 -1.33
CA ASP A 398 -10.05 -15.66 -0.57
C ASP A 398 -8.50 -15.74 -0.58
N ARG A 399 -7.86 -14.64 -0.21
CA ARG A 399 -6.41 -14.48 -0.21
C ARG A 399 -5.85 -14.76 1.17
N PHE A 400 -5.06 -15.83 1.29
CA PHE A 400 -4.45 -16.20 2.56
C PHE A 400 -3.04 -16.75 2.36
N GLY A 401 -2.07 -16.20 3.12
CA GLY A 401 -0.68 -16.68 3.07
C GLY A 401 0.00 -16.52 1.70
N GLY A 402 -0.39 -15.52 0.90
CA GLY A 402 0.15 -15.29 -0.44
C GLY A 402 -0.48 -16.16 -1.55
N TRP A 403 -1.61 -16.81 -1.26
CA TRP A 403 -2.31 -17.70 -2.18
C TRP A 403 -3.79 -17.39 -2.26
N TRP A 404 -4.41 -17.67 -3.43
CA TRP A 404 -5.85 -17.84 -3.54
C TRP A 404 -6.24 -19.21 -2.99
N ARG A 405 -7.13 -19.23 -1.99
CA ARG A 405 -7.59 -20.45 -1.32
C ARG A 405 -9.11 -20.48 -1.21
N PRO A 406 -9.74 -21.67 -1.23
CA PRO A 406 -11.18 -21.77 -0.98
C PRO A 406 -11.49 -21.31 0.45
N TRP A 407 -12.31 -20.26 0.58
CA TRP A 407 -12.81 -19.80 1.86
C TRP A 407 -13.92 -20.70 2.38
N ASN A 408 -14.92 -20.97 1.53
CA ASN A 408 -15.97 -21.97 1.76
C ASN A 408 -16.57 -22.44 0.43
N TYR A 409 -17.42 -23.49 0.49
CA TYR A 409 -18.17 -24.02 -0.65
C TYR A 409 -19.68 -23.80 -0.48
N GLY A 410 -20.06 -22.62 0.04
CA GLY A 410 -21.43 -22.17 0.24
C GLY A 410 -21.88 -22.17 1.70
N ASP A 411 -21.76 -23.30 2.42
CA ASP A 411 -22.10 -23.39 3.85
C ASP A 411 -20.97 -24.07 4.64
N HIS A 412 -20.17 -23.27 5.31
CA HIS A 412 -19.07 -23.74 6.14
C HIS A 412 -19.52 -24.63 7.32
N THR A 413 -20.79 -24.57 7.73
CA THR A 413 -21.33 -25.45 8.78
C THR A 413 -21.49 -26.87 8.27
N VAL A 414 -21.92 -27.03 7.02
CA VAL A 414 -21.99 -28.37 6.37
C VAL A 414 -20.58 -28.95 6.20
N GLU A 415 -19.62 -28.15 5.80
CA GLU A 415 -18.21 -28.54 5.68
C GLU A 415 -17.63 -28.95 7.04
N TYR A 416 -17.91 -28.15 8.07
CA TYR A 416 -17.50 -28.43 9.45
C TYR A 416 -18.02 -29.81 9.93
N TRP A 417 -19.30 -30.08 9.74
CA TRP A 417 -19.89 -31.36 10.17
C TRP A 417 -19.38 -32.56 9.35
N ALA A 418 -19.06 -32.34 8.06
CA ALA A 418 -18.41 -33.38 7.24
C ALA A 418 -17.07 -33.82 7.84
N VAL A 419 -16.29 -32.87 8.37
CA VAL A 419 -15.02 -33.16 9.07
C VAL A 419 -15.28 -33.89 10.41
N ARG A 420 -16.29 -33.49 11.18
CA ARG A 420 -16.54 -34.03 12.50
C ARG A 420 -17.20 -35.42 12.46
N GLU A 421 -18.04 -35.71 11.46
CA GLU A 421 -18.93 -36.89 11.44
C GLU A 421 -18.70 -37.87 10.28
N ALA A 422 -18.07 -37.41 9.20
CA ALA A 422 -17.89 -38.16 7.97
C ALA A 422 -16.42 -38.16 7.49
N VAL A 423 -16.18 -37.63 6.28
CA VAL A 423 -14.86 -37.42 5.72
C VAL A 423 -14.85 -36.15 4.83
N SER A 424 -13.78 -35.41 4.86
CA SER A 424 -13.65 -34.20 4.09
C SER A 424 -12.28 -34.08 3.44
N LEU A 425 -12.22 -33.34 2.30
CA LEU A 425 -10.98 -32.98 1.62
C LEU A 425 -10.69 -31.50 1.81
N GLY A 426 -9.45 -31.18 2.14
CA GLY A 426 -8.92 -29.82 2.18
C GLY A 426 -7.71 -29.68 1.25
N ASP A 427 -7.65 -28.57 0.52
CA ASP A 427 -6.44 -28.21 -0.24
C ASP A 427 -5.41 -27.55 0.67
N VAL A 428 -4.34 -28.29 0.97
CA VAL A 428 -3.19 -27.83 1.75
C VAL A 428 -1.91 -27.75 0.89
N SER A 429 -2.09 -27.66 -0.43
CA SER A 429 -0.98 -27.51 -1.39
C SER A 429 -0.15 -26.25 -1.16
N THR A 430 -0.71 -25.26 -0.48
CA THR A 430 -0.08 -23.97 -0.22
C THR A 430 0.95 -23.99 0.92
N LEU A 431 0.96 -25.01 1.77
CA LEU A 431 1.93 -25.16 2.85
C LEU A 431 3.35 -25.20 2.29
N GLY A 432 4.30 -24.56 2.98
CA GLY A 432 5.72 -24.66 2.65
C GLY A 432 6.21 -26.09 2.76
N LYS A 433 7.03 -26.54 1.82
CA LYS A 433 7.63 -27.89 1.78
C LYS A 433 9.10 -27.77 1.41
N LEU A 434 9.97 -27.91 2.42
CA LEU A 434 11.41 -27.89 2.22
C LEU A 434 11.99 -29.28 2.45
N VAL A 435 12.93 -29.67 1.63
CA VAL A 435 13.74 -30.87 1.86
C VAL A 435 15.11 -30.44 2.34
N VAL A 436 15.51 -30.93 3.51
CA VAL A 436 16.86 -30.74 4.06
C VAL A 436 17.58 -32.07 4.02
N THR A 437 18.75 -32.11 3.36
CA THR A 437 19.53 -33.31 3.23
C THR A 437 21.04 -32.98 3.27
N GLY A 438 21.86 -33.96 3.64
CA GLY A 438 23.30 -33.79 3.69
C GLY A 438 23.92 -34.46 4.94
N PRO A 439 25.23 -34.62 5.00
CA PRO A 439 25.90 -35.27 6.14
C PRO A 439 25.61 -34.55 7.48
N ASP A 440 25.47 -33.23 7.47
CA ASP A 440 25.24 -32.43 8.68
C ASP A 440 23.74 -32.15 8.95
N ALA A 441 22.82 -32.73 8.19
CA ALA A 441 21.40 -32.39 8.28
C ALA A 441 20.82 -32.60 9.68
N VAL A 442 21.20 -33.67 10.38
CA VAL A 442 20.75 -33.97 11.75
C VAL A 442 21.25 -32.90 12.73
N GLU A 443 22.55 -32.61 12.70
CA GLU A 443 23.17 -31.62 13.58
C GLU A 443 22.65 -30.21 13.30
N PHE A 444 22.48 -29.85 12.04
CA PHE A 444 21.92 -28.58 11.60
C PHE A 444 20.52 -28.36 12.18
N LEU A 445 19.63 -29.32 11.97
CA LEU A 445 18.24 -29.23 12.46
C LEU A 445 18.19 -29.33 14.00
N GLU A 446 19.09 -30.10 14.63
CA GLU A 446 19.21 -30.16 16.08
C GLU A 446 19.61 -28.80 16.69
N ARG A 447 20.49 -28.04 16.04
CA ARG A 447 20.88 -26.70 16.45
C ARG A 447 19.84 -25.64 16.15
N LEU A 448 19.05 -25.83 15.10
CA LEU A 448 18.07 -24.84 14.64
C LEU A 448 16.81 -24.85 15.50
N TYR A 449 16.31 -26.04 15.84
CA TYR A 449 15.02 -26.21 16.53
C TYR A 449 15.18 -26.41 18.04
N PRO A 450 14.27 -25.85 18.85
CA PRO A 450 14.26 -26.07 20.31
C PRO A 450 13.85 -27.53 20.67
N THR A 451 13.18 -28.22 19.76
CA THR A 451 12.76 -29.61 19.92
C THR A 451 13.90 -30.55 19.54
N THR A 452 14.06 -31.68 20.21
CA THR A 452 15.04 -32.69 19.84
C THR A 452 14.70 -33.28 18.47
N VAL A 453 15.63 -33.30 17.54
CA VAL A 453 15.49 -33.83 16.17
C VAL A 453 16.26 -35.11 15.98
N ALA A 454 17.40 -35.25 16.64
CA ALA A 454 18.30 -36.40 16.50
C ALA A 454 17.66 -37.74 16.85
N ASP A 455 16.70 -37.78 17.77
CA ASP A 455 16.00 -38.98 18.20
C ASP A 455 14.77 -39.36 17.33
N ILE A 456 14.40 -38.54 16.34
CA ILE A 456 13.34 -38.87 15.38
C ILE A 456 13.83 -40.02 14.50
N LYS A 457 13.12 -41.13 14.51
CA LYS A 457 13.43 -42.31 13.67
C LYS A 457 12.92 -42.10 12.23
N PRO A 458 13.56 -42.65 11.20
CA PRO A 458 13.00 -42.67 9.85
C PRO A 458 11.56 -43.22 9.84
N GLY A 459 10.68 -42.57 9.05
CA GLY A 459 9.24 -42.86 9.00
C GLY A 459 8.41 -42.20 10.11
N ARG A 460 9.04 -41.35 10.94
CA ARG A 460 8.37 -40.59 12.03
C ARG A 460 8.39 -39.11 11.78
N SER A 461 7.33 -38.45 12.29
CA SER A 461 7.16 -36.99 12.22
C SER A 461 7.10 -36.40 13.63
N ARG A 462 7.47 -35.12 13.73
CA ARG A 462 7.38 -34.35 14.97
C ARG A 462 6.99 -32.91 14.68
N TYR A 463 6.10 -32.33 15.48
CA TYR A 463 5.79 -30.91 15.45
C TYR A 463 6.95 -30.10 16.04
N VAL A 464 7.27 -28.98 15.40
CA VAL A 464 8.40 -28.12 15.76
C VAL A 464 8.08 -26.65 15.65
N LEU A 465 8.76 -25.84 16.46
CA LEU A 465 8.71 -24.38 16.44
C LEU A 465 10.02 -23.86 15.86
N LEU A 466 9.95 -22.99 14.85
CA LEU A 466 11.10 -22.27 14.32
C LEU A 466 11.24 -20.94 15.09
N LEU A 467 12.38 -20.75 15.74
CA LEU A 467 12.64 -19.56 16.57
C LEU A 467 13.74 -18.70 15.95
N ASN A 468 13.73 -17.40 16.32
CA ASN A 468 14.87 -16.52 16.09
C ASN A 468 15.81 -16.50 17.31
N GLU A 469 16.93 -15.76 17.23
CA GLU A 469 17.95 -15.65 18.27
C GLU A 469 17.40 -15.05 19.59
N ARG A 470 16.25 -14.34 19.50
CA ARG A 470 15.56 -13.77 20.67
C ARG A 470 14.58 -14.75 21.31
N GLY A 471 14.47 -15.96 20.77
CA GLY A 471 13.49 -16.97 21.20
C GLY A 471 12.05 -16.64 20.77
N HIS A 472 11.87 -15.73 19.82
CA HIS A 472 10.54 -15.45 19.28
C HIS A 472 10.22 -16.42 18.16
N LEU A 473 8.95 -16.82 18.08
CA LEU A 473 8.44 -17.72 17.06
C LEU A 473 8.40 -17.03 15.68
N ILE A 474 9.09 -17.64 14.71
CA ILE A 474 9.06 -17.21 13.30
C ILE A 474 7.98 -17.97 12.53
N ASP A 475 7.96 -19.29 12.71
CA ASP A 475 7.00 -20.19 12.06
C ASP A 475 6.88 -21.50 12.86
N ASP A 476 5.94 -22.34 12.48
CA ASP A 476 5.76 -23.69 13.02
C ASP A 476 5.55 -24.69 11.88
N GLY A 477 5.64 -25.96 12.20
CA GLY A 477 5.37 -27.00 11.22
C GLY A 477 5.76 -28.39 11.69
N MET A 478 5.98 -29.27 10.72
CA MET A 478 6.34 -30.65 10.96
C MET A 478 7.74 -30.95 10.41
N ILE A 479 8.50 -31.74 11.17
CA ILE A 479 9.67 -32.45 10.67
C ILE A 479 9.31 -33.91 10.41
N CYS A 480 9.50 -34.38 9.20
CA CYS A 480 9.35 -35.77 8.78
C CYS A 480 10.73 -36.33 8.42
N ARG A 481 11.26 -37.28 9.17
CA ARG A 481 12.55 -37.89 8.85
C ARG A 481 12.35 -39.05 7.87
N GLU A 482 12.82 -38.89 6.64
CA GLU A 482 12.71 -39.93 5.59
C GLU A 482 13.82 -40.97 5.69
N THR A 483 15.07 -40.50 5.85
CA THR A 483 16.26 -41.37 6.01
C THR A 483 17.13 -40.83 7.14
N GLU A 484 18.31 -41.43 7.35
CA GLU A 484 19.22 -40.95 8.38
C GLU A 484 19.64 -39.49 8.18
N THR A 485 19.73 -39.01 6.93
CA THR A 485 20.24 -37.69 6.58
C THR A 485 19.29 -36.87 5.70
N ARG A 486 18.04 -37.29 5.58
CA ARG A 486 17.05 -36.59 4.75
C ARG A 486 15.75 -36.34 5.52
N PHE A 487 15.31 -35.09 5.50
CA PHE A 487 14.13 -34.59 6.19
C PHE A 487 13.22 -33.82 5.25
N VAL A 488 11.92 -33.93 5.44
CA VAL A 488 10.90 -33.04 4.86
C VAL A 488 10.37 -32.16 5.97
N LEU A 489 10.42 -30.85 5.75
CA LEU A 489 9.90 -29.85 6.65
C LEU A 489 8.66 -29.21 6.04
N THR A 490 7.62 -29.01 6.84
CA THR A 490 6.48 -28.21 6.42
C THR A 490 6.40 -26.90 7.20
N PHE A 491 5.85 -25.86 6.58
CA PHE A 491 5.73 -24.52 7.12
C PHE A 491 4.37 -23.93 6.78
N THR A 492 4.00 -22.84 7.46
CA THR A 492 2.79 -22.10 7.07
C THR A 492 2.90 -21.56 5.64
N SER A 493 1.76 -21.40 4.98
CA SER A 493 1.73 -20.89 3.59
C SER A 493 2.38 -19.51 3.46
N GLY A 494 2.23 -18.65 4.47
CA GLY A 494 2.81 -17.31 4.51
C GLY A 494 4.26 -17.26 4.98
N GLY A 495 4.71 -18.23 5.77
CA GLY A 495 6.04 -18.28 6.38
C GLY A 495 7.10 -19.00 5.57
N ALA A 496 6.71 -19.79 4.58
CA ALA A 496 7.61 -20.70 3.84
C ALA A 496 8.86 -20.02 3.28
N ALA A 497 8.72 -18.87 2.63
CA ALA A 497 9.86 -18.13 2.05
C ALA A 497 10.81 -17.58 3.13
N ASN A 498 10.27 -17.07 4.24
CA ASN A 498 11.07 -16.60 5.37
C ASN A 498 11.79 -17.76 6.05
N ALA A 499 11.13 -18.90 6.21
CA ALA A 499 11.75 -20.10 6.76
C ALA A 499 12.87 -20.63 5.88
N GLU A 500 12.70 -20.68 4.56
CA GLU A 500 13.74 -21.08 3.62
C GLU A 500 14.98 -20.18 3.76
N MET A 501 14.78 -18.87 3.70
CA MET A 501 15.85 -17.89 3.84
C MET A 501 16.57 -18.04 5.18
N TRP A 502 15.82 -18.18 6.28
CA TRP A 502 16.35 -18.38 7.62
C TRP A 502 17.22 -19.65 7.75
N LEU A 503 16.75 -20.76 7.18
CA LEU A 503 17.50 -22.00 7.17
C LEU A 503 18.81 -21.88 6.36
N ARG A 504 18.77 -21.21 5.20
CA ARG A 504 19.97 -21.01 4.35
C ARG A 504 20.98 -20.12 5.04
N ASP A 505 20.55 -19.01 5.65
CA ASP A 505 21.44 -18.09 6.36
C ASP A 505 22.19 -18.80 7.50
N TRP A 506 21.51 -19.64 8.28
CA TRP A 506 22.14 -20.39 9.35
C TRP A 506 23.00 -21.55 8.86
N ALA A 507 22.63 -22.21 7.78
CA ALA A 507 23.48 -23.24 7.17
C ALA A 507 24.81 -22.64 6.70
N GLU A 508 24.78 -21.47 6.09
CA GLU A 508 25.97 -20.72 5.67
C GLU A 508 26.76 -20.20 6.88
N ALA A 509 26.10 -19.53 7.84
CA ALA A 509 26.76 -18.97 9.03
C ALA A 509 27.48 -20.02 9.88
N TRP A 510 26.96 -21.24 9.93
CA TRP A 510 27.57 -22.37 10.65
C TRP A 510 28.50 -23.23 9.77
N ALA A 511 28.63 -22.86 8.48
CA ALA A 511 29.44 -23.61 7.50
C ALA A 511 29.11 -25.11 7.45
N MET A 512 27.83 -25.47 7.47
CA MET A 512 27.35 -26.86 7.52
C MET A 512 27.06 -27.41 6.12
N HIS A 513 27.43 -28.69 5.91
CA HIS A 513 27.19 -29.39 4.65
C HIS A 513 25.79 -29.95 4.56
N VAL A 514 24.85 -29.02 4.27
CA VAL A 514 23.43 -29.33 4.06
C VAL A 514 22.93 -28.74 2.73
N HIS A 515 21.97 -29.43 2.10
CA HIS A 515 21.25 -28.95 0.92
C HIS A 515 19.81 -28.69 1.31
N ILE A 516 19.33 -27.50 1.02
CA ILE A 516 17.95 -27.07 1.29
C ILE A 516 17.26 -26.87 -0.05
N LEU A 517 16.21 -27.65 -0.31
CA LEU A 517 15.46 -27.63 -1.57
C LEU A 517 14.00 -27.19 -1.29
N ASP A 518 13.59 -26.08 -1.86
CA ASP A 518 12.17 -25.71 -1.85
C ASP A 518 11.40 -26.56 -2.86
N ARG A 519 10.40 -27.29 -2.36
CA ARG A 519 9.51 -28.14 -3.14
C ARG A 519 8.06 -27.62 -3.11
N THR A 520 7.81 -26.44 -2.56
CA THR A 520 6.47 -25.88 -2.35
C THR A 520 5.67 -25.82 -3.64
N MET A 521 6.29 -25.40 -4.75
CA MET A 521 5.63 -25.27 -6.05
C MET A 521 5.59 -26.57 -6.88
N SER A 522 6.37 -27.58 -6.52
CA SER A 522 6.46 -28.85 -7.25
C SER A 522 5.69 -30.01 -6.58
N LEU A 523 5.34 -29.86 -5.32
CA LEU A 523 4.54 -30.80 -4.55
C LEU A 523 3.25 -30.13 -4.11
N ALA A 524 2.11 -30.68 -4.51
CA ALA A 524 0.81 -30.38 -3.95
C ALA A 524 0.52 -31.26 -2.72
N ALA A 525 -0.51 -30.93 -1.96
CA ALA A 525 -0.96 -31.74 -0.86
C ALA A 525 -2.48 -31.64 -0.68
N ILE A 526 -3.12 -32.81 -0.53
CA ILE A 526 -4.54 -32.92 -0.20
C ILE A 526 -4.64 -33.44 1.22
N ASN A 527 -5.39 -32.74 2.07
CA ASN A 527 -5.73 -33.23 3.40
C ASN A 527 -7.02 -34.06 3.33
N VAL A 528 -6.96 -35.29 3.84
CA VAL A 528 -8.11 -36.20 4.02
C VAL A 528 -8.38 -36.28 5.51
N THR A 529 -9.51 -35.76 5.97
CA THR A 529 -9.78 -35.63 7.41
C THR A 529 -11.21 -36.03 7.79
N GLY A 530 -11.36 -36.60 8.96
CA GLY A 530 -12.63 -37.03 9.52
C GLY A 530 -12.61 -38.51 10.00
N PRO A 531 -13.61 -38.96 10.75
CA PRO A 531 -13.67 -40.33 11.28
C PRO A 531 -13.64 -41.42 10.21
N LEU A 532 -14.10 -41.13 8.99
CA LEU A 532 -14.10 -42.08 7.86
C LEU A 532 -12.89 -41.91 6.92
N ALA A 533 -11.90 -41.08 7.28
CA ALA A 533 -10.73 -40.84 6.45
C ALA A 533 -9.91 -42.10 6.17
N GLY A 534 -9.72 -42.96 7.17
CA GLY A 534 -9.04 -44.24 7.02
C GLY A 534 -9.76 -45.19 6.06
N GLU A 535 -11.10 -45.27 6.14
CA GLU A 535 -11.93 -46.05 5.23
C GLU A 535 -11.83 -45.55 3.80
N LEU A 536 -11.90 -44.22 3.58
CA LEU A 536 -11.72 -43.64 2.25
C LEU A 536 -10.37 -44.04 1.64
N LEU A 537 -9.28 -43.92 2.42
CA LEU A 537 -7.95 -44.28 1.93
C LEU A 537 -7.82 -45.75 1.56
N GLN A 538 -8.47 -46.66 2.33
CA GLN A 538 -8.49 -48.07 1.98
C GLN A 538 -9.22 -48.35 0.66
N ARG A 539 -10.31 -47.63 0.36
CA ARG A 539 -11.06 -47.75 -0.92
C ARG A 539 -10.23 -47.31 -2.14
N VAL A 540 -9.26 -46.40 -1.96
CA VAL A 540 -8.39 -45.95 -3.02
C VAL A 540 -7.00 -46.62 -3.01
N GLY A 541 -6.93 -47.81 -2.39
CA GLY A 541 -5.74 -48.69 -2.49
C GLY A 541 -4.75 -48.61 -1.34
N LEU A 542 -4.94 -47.74 -0.34
CA LEU A 542 -4.09 -47.68 0.85
C LEU A 542 -4.60 -48.56 1.96
N ALA A 543 -4.36 -49.86 1.85
CA ALA A 543 -4.92 -50.90 2.76
C ALA A 543 -4.58 -50.67 4.24
N GLU A 544 -3.35 -50.19 4.51
CA GLU A 544 -2.87 -49.90 5.86
C GLU A 544 -2.36 -48.45 5.93
N PRO A 545 -3.19 -47.46 6.28
CA PRO A 545 -2.75 -46.09 6.51
C PRO A 545 -1.69 -45.99 7.62
N PRO A 546 -0.73 -45.04 7.56
CA PRO A 546 0.25 -44.85 8.61
C PRO A 546 -0.41 -44.55 9.96
N LYS A 547 0.23 -44.91 11.09
CA LYS A 547 -0.20 -44.54 12.42
C LYS A 547 0.08 -43.07 12.73
N PHE A 548 -0.55 -42.54 13.76
CA PHE A 548 -0.38 -41.13 14.17
C PHE A 548 1.11 -40.76 14.33
N LEU A 549 1.50 -39.62 13.73
CA LEU A 549 2.88 -39.13 13.60
C LEU A 549 3.83 -40.10 12.87
N GLN A 550 3.29 -40.92 11.97
CA GLN A 550 4.09 -41.65 10.99
C GLN A 550 3.83 -41.14 9.58
N HIS A 551 4.81 -41.38 8.71
CA HIS A 551 4.69 -41.09 7.31
C HIS A 551 5.36 -42.19 6.47
N ARG A 552 4.97 -42.29 5.22
CA ARG A 552 5.62 -43.17 4.24
C ARG A 552 5.31 -42.79 2.80
N HIS A 553 6.21 -43.17 1.90
CA HIS A 553 5.95 -43.12 0.47
C HIS A 553 5.15 -44.38 0.06
N THR A 554 4.06 -44.18 -0.68
CA THR A 554 3.16 -45.22 -1.15
C THR A 554 2.31 -44.68 -2.30
N GLU A 555 1.48 -45.54 -2.88
CA GLU A 555 0.50 -45.14 -3.88
C GLU A 555 -0.89 -44.95 -3.27
N VAL A 556 -1.61 -43.93 -3.74
CA VAL A 556 -3.01 -43.64 -3.41
C VAL A 556 -3.73 -43.41 -4.72
N ALA A 557 -4.77 -44.19 -5.03
CA ALA A 557 -5.45 -44.17 -6.34
C ALA A 557 -4.51 -44.32 -7.55
N GLY A 558 -3.42 -45.10 -7.40
CA GLY A 558 -2.38 -45.26 -8.43
C GLY A 558 -1.39 -44.09 -8.56
N ILE A 559 -1.47 -43.09 -7.71
CA ILE A 559 -0.61 -41.90 -7.71
C ILE A 559 0.42 -42.02 -6.58
N ALA A 560 1.68 -41.78 -6.90
CA ALA A 560 2.77 -41.78 -5.92
C ALA A 560 2.58 -40.62 -4.91
N CYS A 561 2.44 -40.95 -3.65
CA CYS A 561 2.21 -39.99 -2.57
C CYS A 561 3.20 -40.20 -1.41
N HIS A 562 3.61 -39.12 -0.80
CA HIS A 562 4.17 -39.13 0.56
C HIS A 562 3.00 -38.90 1.52
N VAL A 563 2.53 -39.97 2.17
CA VAL A 563 1.38 -39.93 3.09
C VAL A 563 1.87 -39.66 4.49
N MET A 564 1.39 -38.58 5.10
CA MET A 564 1.69 -38.19 6.48
C MET A 564 0.41 -38.24 7.32
N ARG A 565 0.44 -38.91 8.48
CA ARG A 565 -0.68 -38.87 9.40
C ARG A 565 -0.49 -37.79 10.45
N LEU A 566 -1.14 -36.67 10.23
CA LEU A 566 -1.06 -35.42 11.00
C LEU A 566 -2.47 -34.89 11.18
N SER A 567 -2.75 -34.16 12.26
CA SER A 567 -4.08 -33.58 12.46
C SER A 567 -4.02 -32.12 12.90
N PHE A 568 -4.63 -31.24 12.13
CA PHE A 568 -4.87 -29.86 12.49
C PHE A 568 -6.33 -29.61 12.92
N THR A 569 -7.27 -30.38 12.38
CA THR A 569 -8.70 -30.32 12.71
C THR A 569 -9.08 -31.00 14.03
N GLY A 570 -8.22 -31.86 14.55
CA GLY A 570 -8.48 -32.68 15.72
C GLY A 570 -9.12 -34.04 15.43
N GLU A 571 -9.48 -34.36 14.18
CA GLU A 571 -9.96 -35.64 13.74
C GLU A 571 -8.84 -36.52 13.16
N ALA A 572 -9.11 -37.79 12.85
CA ALA A 572 -8.19 -38.61 12.06
C ALA A 572 -7.92 -37.93 10.73
N SER A 573 -6.66 -37.71 10.42
CA SER A 573 -6.30 -36.82 9.29
C SER A 573 -5.00 -37.28 8.65
N PHE A 574 -4.93 -37.14 7.31
CA PHE A 574 -3.81 -37.56 6.48
C PHE A 574 -3.53 -36.46 5.45
N GLU A 575 -2.26 -36.13 5.27
CA GLU A 575 -1.81 -35.27 4.18
C GLU A 575 -1.17 -36.14 3.09
N LEU A 576 -1.68 -36.00 1.89
CA LEU A 576 -1.21 -36.71 0.69
C LEU A 576 -0.38 -35.76 -0.14
N HIS A 577 0.92 -35.74 0.06
CA HIS A 577 1.86 -34.95 -0.74
C HIS A 577 2.18 -35.68 -2.03
N HIS A 578 1.98 -35.06 -3.17
CA HIS A 578 2.11 -35.68 -4.51
C HIS A 578 2.64 -34.67 -5.54
N ALA A 579 3.01 -35.13 -6.72
CA ALA A 579 3.43 -34.26 -7.81
C ALA A 579 2.28 -33.33 -8.24
N VAL A 580 2.59 -32.05 -8.45
CA VAL A 580 1.61 -30.98 -8.67
C VAL A 580 0.69 -31.24 -9.87
N ASP A 581 1.20 -31.87 -10.91
CA ASP A 581 0.47 -32.20 -12.15
C ASP A 581 -0.56 -33.31 -11.99
N GLN A 582 -0.49 -34.09 -10.89
CA GLN A 582 -1.42 -35.17 -10.59
C GLN A 582 -2.55 -34.76 -9.60
N SER A 583 -2.59 -33.51 -9.20
CA SER A 583 -3.49 -33.04 -8.13
C SER A 583 -4.97 -33.18 -8.48
N VAL A 584 -5.38 -32.82 -9.69
CA VAL A 584 -6.77 -32.89 -10.14
C VAL A 584 -7.25 -34.34 -10.22
N GLU A 585 -6.39 -35.24 -10.73
CA GLU A 585 -6.71 -36.66 -10.82
C GLU A 585 -6.92 -37.26 -9.43
N LEU A 586 -5.99 -37.02 -8.50
CA LEU A 586 -6.09 -37.51 -7.12
C LEU A 586 -7.33 -36.97 -6.40
N TRP A 587 -7.60 -35.66 -6.52
CA TRP A 587 -8.76 -35.00 -5.94
C TRP A 587 -10.06 -35.64 -6.42
N ARG A 588 -10.22 -35.81 -7.73
CA ARG A 588 -11.41 -36.42 -8.33
C ARG A 588 -11.57 -37.88 -7.94
N ALA A 589 -10.50 -38.64 -7.88
CA ALA A 589 -10.54 -40.05 -7.41
C ALA A 589 -11.02 -40.18 -5.96
N LEU A 590 -10.50 -39.33 -5.07
CA LEU A 590 -10.92 -39.29 -3.66
C LEU A 590 -12.38 -38.86 -3.53
N MET A 591 -12.80 -37.80 -4.22
CA MET A 591 -14.19 -37.33 -4.23
C MET A 591 -15.17 -38.41 -4.73
N ALA A 592 -14.79 -39.14 -5.76
CA ALA A 592 -15.60 -40.23 -6.31
C ALA A 592 -15.73 -41.43 -5.33
N ALA A 593 -14.62 -41.86 -4.73
CA ALA A 593 -14.57 -42.99 -3.80
C ALA A 593 -15.26 -42.71 -2.46
N GLY A 594 -15.36 -41.44 -2.06
CA GLY A 594 -16.01 -41.04 -0.80
C GLY A 594 -17.47 -40.63 -0.93
N ARG A 595 -18.07 -40.73 -2.10
CA ARG A 595 -19.42 -40.20 -2.37
C ARG A 595 -20.48 -40.76 -1.41
N ASP A 596 -20.49 -42.03 -1.18
CA ASP A 596 -21.40 -42.72 -0.27
C ASP A 596 -20.99 -42.60 1.21
N LEU A 597 -19.77 -42.16 1.50
CA LEU A 597 -19.28 -41.79 2.84
C LEU A 597 -19.69 -40.36 3.23
N GLY A 598 -20.41 -39.64 2.38
CA GLY A 598 -20.80 -38.24 2.64
C GLY A 598 -19.67 -37.26 2.51
N ILE A 599 -18.64 -37.55 1.69
CA ILE A 599 -17.47 -36.65 1.48
C ILE A 599 -17.89 -35.26 1.02
N LYS A 600 -17.26 -34.25 1.61
CA LYS A 600 -17.38 -32.84 1.20
C LYS A 600 -16.00 -32.23 1.16
N PRO A 601 -15.76 -31.24 0.27
CA PRO A 601 -14.61 -30.36 0.42
C PRO A 601 -14.84 -29.43 1.62
N HIS A 602 -13.77 -28.95 2.23
CA HIS A 602 -13.82 -27.88 3.23
C HIS A 602 -12.86 -26.75 2.90
N GLY A 603 -13.33 -25.51 3.12
CA GLY A 603 -12.54 -24.30 2.99
C GLY A 603 -11.90 -23.85 4.30
N LEU A 604 -11.21 -22.72 4.23
CA LEU A 604 -10.52 -22.11 5.38
C LEU A 604 -11.48 -21.74 6.50
N GLN A 605 -12.71 -21.31 6.18
CA GLN A 605 -13.67 -20.86 7.18
C GLN A 605 -14.04 -22.01 8.15
N ALA A 606 -14.32 -23.19 7.63
CA ALA A 606 -14.54 -24.38 8.46
C ALA A 606 -13.25 -24.80 9.20
N LEU A 607 -12.11 -24.79 8.50
CA LEU A 607 -10.82 -25.17 9.07
C LEU A 607 -10.43 -24.30 10.27
N PHE A 608 -10.65 -22.97 10.19
CA PHE A 608 -10.34 -22.04 11.28
C PHE A 608 -11.15 -22.32 12.54
N GLY A 609 -12.41 -22.68 12.40
CA GLY A 609 -13.22 -23.12 13.53
C GLY A 609 -12.74 -24.46 14.14
N LEU A 610 -12.52 -25.45 13.28
CA LEU A 610 -12.06 -26.78 13.69
C LEU A 610 -10.73 -26.77 14.45
N ARG A 611 -9.73 -26.00 13.95
CA ARG A 611 -8.43 -25.88 14.61
C ARG A 611 -8.51 -25.10 15.93
N LEU A 612 -9.41 -24.08 15.97
CA LEU A 612 -9.59 -23.26 17.16
C LEU A 612 -10.15 -24.08 18.32
N GLU A 613 -11.09 -24.99 18.06
CA GLU A 613 -11.60 -25.95 19.07
C GLU A 613 -10.50 -26.85 19.65
N LYS A 614 -9.43 -27.10 18.87
CA LYS A 614 -8.23 -27.82 19.34
C LYS A 614 -7.18 -26.92 19.98
N GLY A 615 -7.42 -25.60 20.02
CA GLY A 615 -6.44 -24.66 20.54
C GLY A 615 -5.17 -24.55 19.68
N HIS A 616 -5.20 -25.02 18.43
CA HIS A 616 -4.06 -24.89 17.53
C HIS A 616 -3.93 -23.46 17.04
N VAL A 617 -2.76 -22.87 17.22
CA VAL A 617 -2.45 -21.51 16.76
C VAL A 617 -2.10 -21.49 15.26
N ILE A 618 -2.35 -20.37 14.64
CA ILE A 618 -1.84 -20.04 13.29
C ILE A 618 -0.83 -18.92 13.45
N VAL A 619 0.41 -19.16 13.05
CA VAL A 619 1.48 -18.16 13.08
C VAL A 619 1.14 -17.02 12.14
N GLY A 620 1.26 -15.78 12.64
CA GLY A 620 0.87 -14.57 11.92
C GLY A 620 -0.58 -14.15 12.09
N MET A 621 -1.46 -15.02 12.60
CA MET A 621 -2.85 -14.72 12.95
C MET A 621 -3.03 -14.63 14.47
N ASP A 622 -2.66 -15.68 15.20
CA ASP A 622 -2.73 -15.72 16.66
C ASP A 622 -1.45 -15.27 17.35
N THR A 623 -0.34 -15.18 16.62
CA THR A 623 0.96 -14.80 17.16
C THR A 623 1.31 -13.36 16.81
N GLU A 624 2.13 -12.74 17.65
CA GLU A 624 2.72 -11.44 17.42
C GLU A 624 4.25 -11.58 17.23
N LEU A 625 4.92 -10.53 16.76
CA LEU A 625 6.35 -10.55 16.41
C LEU A 625 7.27 -10.93 17.58
N ASP A 626 6.81 -10.76 18.82
CA ASP A 626 7.55 -11.07 20.05
C ASP A 626 6.99 -12.30 20.78
N SER A 627 6.17 -13.10 20.14
CA SER A 627 5.62 -14.32 20.72
C SER A 627 6.71 -15.33 21.02
N THR A 628 6.74 -15.83 22.26
CA THR A 628 7.64 -16.90 22.69
C THR A 628 6.86 -18.16 22.96
N PRO A 629 7.47 -19.36 22.94
CA PRO A 629 6.77 -20.60 23.27
C PRO A 629 6.00 -20.54 24.62
N ARG A 630 6.60 -19.94 25.64
CA ARG A 630 5.96 -19.75 26.95
C ARG A 630 4.69 -18.90 26.90
N ARG A 631 4.69 -17.83 26.11
CA ARG A 631 3.52 -16.95 25.94
C ARG A 631 2.37 -17.62 25.21
N LEU A 632 2.69 -18.63 24.40
CA LEU A 632 1.73 -19.41 23.60
C LEU A 632 1.32 -20.73 24.28
N ASP A 633 1.79 -21.01 25.49
CA ASP A 633 1.60 -22.28 26.20
C ASP A 633 2.20 -23.51 25.47
N MET A 634 3.33 -23.29 24.78
CA MET A 634 4.02 -24.27 23.94
C MET A 634 5.39 -24.70 24.52
N ASP A 635 5.65 -24.49 25.81
CA ASP A 635 6.91 -24.88 26.46
C ASP A 635 7.18 -26.40 26.36
N TRP A 636 6.14 -27.22 26.17
CA TRP A 636 6.26 -28.66 25.93
C TRP A 636 7.09 -29.01 24.69
N ALA A 637 7.13 -28.13 23.68
CA ALA A 637 7.92 -28.29 22.45
C ALA A 637 9.38 -27.84 22.60
N VAL A 638 9.76 -27.24 23.75
CA VAL A 638 11.09 -26.70 23.99
C VAL A 638 11.87 -27.60 24.93
N LYS A 639 13.08 -28.02 24.51
CA LYS A 639 14.02 -28.84 25.30
C LYS A 639 15.18 -27.99 25.76
N MET A 640 15.02 -27.32 26.92
CA MET A 640 16.03 -26.42 27.50
C MET A 640 17.31 -27.15 27.96
N ASP A 641 17.27 -28.46 28.09
CA ASP A 641 18.39 -29.35 28.48
C ASP A 641 19.30 -29.74 27.29
N LYS A 642 18.95 -29.34 26.06
CA LYS A 642 19.82 -29.51 24.88
C LYS A 642 21.13 -28.71 25.07
N PRO A 643 22.25 -29.19 24.51
CA PRO A 643 23.51 -28.45 24.54
C PRO A 643 23.42 -27.06 23.93
N PHE A 644 22.70 -26.95 22.82
CA PHE A 644 22.46 -25.68 22.11
C PHE A 644 21.26 -25.81 21.18
N PHE A 645 20.48 -24.72 21.08
CA PHE A 645 19.58 -24.43 19.97
C PHE A 645 19.43 -22.91 19.81
N LEU A 646 19.04 -22.48 18.62
CA LEU A 646 18.87 -21.08 18.30
C LEU A 646 17.77 -20.44 19.17
N GLY A 647 18.13 -19.34 19.87
CA GLY A 647 17.23 -18.66 20.83
C GLY A 647 17.29 -19.18 22.29
N GLN A 648 18.00 -20.28 22.58
CA GLN A 648 18.05 -20.90 23.92
C GLN A 648 18.48 -19.91 25.00
N SER A 649 19.56 -19.16 24.78
CA SER A 649 20.07 -18.18 25.75
C SER A 649 19.06 -17.04 26.05
N ALA A 650 18.31 -16.64 25.05
CA ALA A 650 17.25 -15.63 25.21
C ALA A 650 16.08 -16.18 26.02
N LEU A 651 15.62 -17.40 25.71
CA LEU A 651 14.57 -18.07 26.50
C LEU A 651 15.00 -18.29 27.94
N ALA A 652 16.23 -18.74 28.18
CA ALA A 652 16.77 -18.91 29.55
C ALA A 652 16.77 -17.60 30.32
N ARG A 653 17.21 -16.51 29.71
CA ARG A 653 17.24 -15.18 30.32
C ARG A 653 15.83 -14.68 30.64
N THR A 654 14.87 -14.86 29.75
CA THR A 654 13.49 -14.38 29.93
C THR A 654 12.66 -15.28 30.84
N ALA A 655 13.05 -16.53 31.07
CA ALA A 655 12.35 -17.47 31.95
C ALA A 655 12.19 -16.96 33.40
N THR A 656 13.15 -16.13 33.88
CA THR A 656 13.12 -15.57 35.22
C THR A 656 12.31 -14.28 35.34
N LEU A 657 11.87 -13.70 34.19
CA LEU A 657 11.09 -12.49 34.19
C LEU A 657 9.60 -12.79 34.42
N PRO A 658 8.86 -11.87 35.08
CA PRO A 658 7.42 -12.00 35.16
C PRO A 658 6.78 -12.07 33.77
N ASP A 659 5.83 -12.98 33.60
CA ASP A 659 5.08 -13.06 32.34
C ASP A 659 3.90 -12.09 32.40
N HIS A 660 4.05 -10.96 31.71
CA HIS A 660 3.04 -9.89 31.68
C HIS A 660 2.08 -10.02 30.50
N ARG A 661 2.27 -11.01 29.63
CA ARG A 661 1.49 -11.16 28.40
C ARG A 661 1.43 -12.63 27.99
N ARG A 662 0.22 -13.14 27.76
CA ARG A 662 0.01 -14.54 27.41
C ARG A 662 -1.23 -14.71 26.55
N LEU A 663 -1.22 -15.72 25.68
CA LEU A 663 -2.37 -16.18 24.90
C LEU A 663 -3.20 -17.13 25.77
N PHE A 664 -4.52 -16.90 25.78
CA PHE A 664 -5.48 -17.71 26.53
C PHE A 664 -6.63 -18.18 25.64
N GLY A 665 -7.23 -19.32 26.01
CA GLY A 665 -8.52 -19.73 25.53
C GLY A 665 -9.65 -19.04 26.28
N PHE A 666 -10.73 -18.68 25.57
CA PHE A 666 -11.93 -18.10 26.15
C PHE A 666 -13.18 -18.77 25.62
N THR A 667 -14.20 -18.86 26.48
CA THR A 667 -15.55 -19.25 26.09
C THR A 667 -16.53 -18.13 26.47
N MET A 668 -17.54 -17.92 25.64
CA MET A 668 -18.54 -16.88 25.85
C MET A 668 -19.90 -17.28 25.28
N PRO A 669 -21.01 -17.07 26.00
CA PRO A 669 -22.36 -17.29 25.46
C PRO A 669 -22.68 -16.35 24.30
N GLY A 670 -23.45 -16.86 23.33
CA GLY A 670 -23.92 -16.07 22.18
C GLY A 670 -22.88 -15.99 21.05
N ALA A 671 -23.02 -14.97 20.18
CA ALA A 671 -22.22 -14.82 18.99
C ALA A 671 -20.74 -14.54 19.29
N ALA A 672 -19.84 -15.11 18.49
CA ALA A 672 -18.41 -14.84 18.58
C ALA A 672 -18.13 -13.35 18.28
N PRO A 673 -17.24 -12.70 19.05
CA PRO A 673 -16.83 -11.33 18.80
C PRO A 673 -15.96 -11.26 17.53
N ILE A 674 -15.82 -10.07 16.98
CA ILE A 674 -14.92 -9.84 15.85
C ILE A 674 -13.46 -9.96 16.33
N GLU A 675 -12.58 -10.52 15.51
CA GLU A 675 -11.14 -10.53 15.75
C GLU A 675 -10.62 -9.09 15.93
N GLY A 676 -9.72 -8.88 16.89
CA GLY A 676 -9.28 -7.55 17.31
C GLY A 676 -10.16 -6.89 18.37
N SER A 677 -11.33 -7.43 18.72
CA SER A 677 -12.19 -6.89 19.79
C SER A 677 -11.41 -6.75 21.10
N PRO A 678 -11.53 -5.60 21.80
CA PRO A 678 -10.83 -5.36 23.05
C PRO A 678 -11.37 -6.25 24.19
N ILE A 679 -10.46 -6.77 24.99
CA ILE A 679 -10.76 -7.52 26.21
C ILE A 679 -10.65 -6.57 27.40
N TRP A 680 -11.70 -6.48 28.21
CA TRP A 680 -11.81 -5.58 29.33
C TRP A 680 -11.78 -6.32 30.66
N SER A 681 -11.11 -5.74 31.66
CA SER A 681 -11.19 -6.16 33.06
C SER A 681 -11.17 -4.92 33.96
N ALA A 682 -12.06 -4.85 34.94
CA ALA A 682 -12.19 -3.73 35.87
C ALA A 682 -12.17 -2.32 35.19
N GLY A 683 -12.83 -2.21 34.04
CA GLY A 683 -12.94 -0.95 33.28
C GLY A 683 -11.71 -0.57 32.44
N ASN A 684 -10.68 -1.42 32.38
CA ASN A 684 -9.48 -1.21 31.58
C ASN A 684 -9.39 -2.24 30.43
N ILE A 685 -8.81 -1.83 29.30
CA ILE A 685 -8.45 -2.77 28.23
C ILE A 685 -7.21 -3.54 28.68
N VAL A 686 -7.37 -4.87 28.81
CA VAL A 686 -6.30 -5.77 29.25
C VAL A 686 -5.80 -6.69 28.13
N GLY A 687 -6.40 -6.62 26.94
CA GLY A 687 -6.00 -7.46 25.82
C GLY A 687 -6.91 -7.31 24.60
N HIS A 688 -6.79 -8.27 23.68
CA HIS A 688 -7.61 -8.33 22.47
C HIS A 688 -7.83 -9.78 22.04
N VAL A 689 -8.91 -10.01 21.29
CA VAL A 689 -9.25 -11.29 20.66
C VAL A 689 -8.36 -11.50 19.44
N ALA A 690 -7.66 -12.62 19.35
CA ALA A 690 -6.85 -13.01 18.20
C ALA A 690 -7.64 -13.80 17.17
N SER A 691 -8.36 -14.83 17.63
CA SER A 691 -9.26 -15.65 16.80
C SER A 691 -10.54 -15.94 17.52
N SER A 692 -11.64 -16.04 16.79
CA SER A 692 -12.96 -16.31 17.34
C SER A 692 -13.82 -17.19 16.41
N PHE A 693 -14.67 -18.02 16.98
CA PHE A 693 -15.55 -18.90 16.23
C PHE A 693 -16.81 -19.27 17.03
N ASN A 694 -17.95 -19.31 16.36
CA ASN A 694 -19.16 -19.90 16.91
C ASN A 694 -19.11 -21.41 16.73
N SER A 695 -18.70 -22.14 17.76
CA SER A 695 -18.59 -23.61 17.67
C SER A 695 -19.97 -24.26 17.57
N PRO A 696 -20.28 -24.93 16.44
CA PRO A 696 -21.54 -25.68 16.33
C PRO A 696 -21.60 -26.85 17.30
N LEU A 697 -20.47 -27.47 17.60
CA LEU A 697 -20.38 -28.62 18.53
C LEU A 697 -20.62 -28.19 19.97
N MET A 698 -20.09 -27.05 20.40
CA MET A 698 -20.15 -26.60 21.79
C MET A 698 -21.34 -25.68 22.06
N GLY A 699 -21.99 -25.13 21.01
CA GLY A 699 -23.15 -24.26 21.14
C GLY A 699 -22.85 -22.89 21.71
N HIS A 700 -21.59 -22.47 21.75
CA HIS A 700 -21.15 -21.15 22.21
C HIS A 700 -19.86 -20.68 21.49
N ALA A 701 -19.49 -19.41 21.66
CA ALA A 701 -18.28 -18.88 21.10
C ALA A 701 -17.03 -19.42 21.83
N VAL A 702 -16.02 -19.82 21.05
CA VAL A 702 -14.66 -20.17 21.48
C VAL A 702 -13.67 -19.19 20.88
N MET A 703 -12.62 -18.79 21.61
CA MET A 703 -11.71 -17.76 21.20
C MET A 703 -10.29 -18.02 21.70
N LEU A 704 -9.30 -17.55 20.95
CA LEU A 704 -7.96 -17.27 21.46
C LEU A 704 -7.81 -15.74 21.61
N GLY A 705 -7.16 -15.31 22.67
CA GLY A 705 -6.94 -13.88 22.89
C GLY A 705 -5.74 -13.62 23.79
N TRP A 706 -5.14 -12.48 23.56
CA TRP A 706 -3.98 -12.00 24.33
C TRP A 706 -4.43 -11.22 25.57
N LEU A 707 -3.85 -11.53 26.73
CA LEU A 707 -3.96 -10.70 27.92
C LEU A 707 -2.62 -10.08 28.27
N LYS A 708 -2.63 -8.81 28.69
CA LYS A 708 -1.49 -8.01 29.14
C LYS A 708 -1.75 -7.52 30.56
N HIS A 709 -1.79 -8.40 31.50
CA HIS A 709 -2.11 -8.07 32.90
C HIS A 709 -1.50 -9.08 33.89
N THR A 710 -1.05 -8.61 35.04
CA THR A 710 -0.52 -9.49 36.11
C THR A 710 -1.07 -9.02 37.47
N PRO A 711 -1.78 -9.88 38.24
CA PRO A 711 -2.18 -11.23 37.87
C PRO A 711 -3.24 -11.23 36.75
N PHE A 712 -3.30 -12.32 35.96
CA PHE A 712 -4.32 -12.47 34.93
C PHE A 712 -5.70 -12.63 35.59
N PRO A 713 -6.75 -11.94 35.07
CA PRO A 713 -8.10 -12.06 35.59
C PRO A 713 -8.71 -13.44 35.27
N GLU A 714 -9.57 -13.96 36.12
CA GLU A 714 -10.30 -15.21 35.86
C GLU A 714 -11.47 -15.00 34.88
N GLN A 715 -12.06 -13.82 34.87
CA GLN A 715 -13.15 -13.44 33.98
C GLN A 715 -12.88 -12.07 33.37
N VAL A 716 -13.32 -11.92 32.13
CA VAL A 716 -13.15 -10.68 31.35
C VAL A 716 -14.47 -10.29 30.68
N GLN A 717 -14.52 -9.10 30.12
CA GLN A 717 -15.64 -8.64 29.28
C GLN A 717 -15.16 -8.40 27.85
N ILE A 718 -15.95 -8.90 26.89
CA ILE A 718 -15.76 -8.72 25.46
C ILE A 718 -17.10 -8.30 24.88
N ASP A 719 -17.16 -7.19 24.14
CA ASP A 719 -18.41 -6.64 23.60
C ASP A 719 -19.53 -6.49 24.66
N GLY A 720 -19.16 -6.09 25.88
CA GLY A 720 -20.10 -5.93 27.01
C GLY A 720 -20.63 -7.22 27.60
N ARG A 721 -20.13 -8.39 27.20
CA ARG A 721 -20.53 -9.72 27.68
C ARG A 721 -19.39 -10.37 28.47
N THR A 722 -19.74 -11.16 29.47
CA THR A 722 -18.77 -11.91 30.27
C THR A 722 -18.21 -13.08 29.47
N ALA A 723 -16.89 -13.18 29.37
CA ALA A 723 -16.16 -14.32 28.86
C ALA A 723 -15.30 -14.95 29.96
N SER A 724 -15.24 -16.28 29.97
CA SER A 724 -14.47 -17.06 30.92
C SER A 724 -13.17 -17.54 30.28
N ILE A 725 -12.06 -17.44 30.99
CA ILE A 725 -10.80 -18.09 30.59
C ILE A 725 -10.99 -19.60 30.72
N THR A 726 -10.60 -20.34 29.71
CA THR A 726 -10.82 -21.79 29.59
C THR A 726 -9.54 -22.47 29.13
N ASP A 727 -9.20 -23.59 29.73
CA ASP A 727 -8.04 -24.37 29.33
C ASP A 727 -8.19 -24.92 27.89
N LEU A 728 -7.05 -25.00 27.21
CA LEU A 728 -6.96 -25.60 25.88
C LEU A 728 -6.53 -27.06 25.96
N PRO A 729 -7.00 -27.90 25.02
CA PRO A 729 -7.99 -27.63 23.96
C PRO A 729 -9.44 -27.62 24.46
N PHE A 730 -10.31 -26.89 23.79
CA PHE A 730 -11.74 -26.86 24.11
C PHE A 730 -12.43 -28.20 23.80
N TYR A 731 -11.94 -28.93 22.81
CA TYR A 731 -12.52 -30.16 22.29
C TYR A 731 -11.51 -31.31 22.31
N ASP A 732 -11.94 -32.50 22.69
CA ASP A 732 -11.16 -33.76 22.72
C ASP A 732 -9.79 -33.54 23.38
N SER A 733 -9.78 -33.14 24.66
CA SER A 733 -8.57 -32.77 25.43
C SER A 733 -7.49 -33.86 25.41
N GLU A 734 -7.87 -35.15 25.34
CA GLU A 734 -6.93 -36.26 25.28
C GLU A 734 -6.42 -36.59 23.86
N GLY A 735 -6.96 -35.94 22.82
CA GLY A 735 -6.59 -36.17 21.42
C GLY A 735 -6.88 -37.58 20.94
N ARG A 736 -7.94 -38.20 21.44
CA ARG A 736 -8.33 -39.58 21.09
C ARG A 736 -8.75 -39.69 19.61
N ARG A 737 -9.48 -38.70 19.11
CA ARG A 737 -10.02 -38.71 17.74
C ARG A 737 -8.90 -38.57 16.67
N ALA A 738 -7.92 -37.72 16.90
CA ALA A 738 -6.78 -37.62 15.99
C ALA A 738 -5.96 -38.93 15.94
N ARG A 739 -5.99 -39.72 17.00
CA ARG A 739 -5.22 -40.97 17.10
C ARG A 739 -6.07 -42.22 16.74
N ALA A 740 -7.36 -42.08 16.59
CA ALA A 740 -8.33 -43.16 16.31
C ALA A 740 -8.04 -43.93 14.99
#